data_fddf5ec04045a6b6b03c88200c15d290
#
_entry.id   fddf5ec04045a6b6b03c88200c15d290
#
_cell.length_a   1.000
_cell.length_b   1.000
_cell.length_c   1.000
_cell.angle_alpha   90.00
_cell.angle_beta   90.00
_cell.angle_gamma   90.00
#
_symmetry.space_group_name_H-M   'P 1'
#
loop_
_entity.id
_entity.type
_entity.pdbx_description
1 polymer ?
#
loop_
_entity_poly.entity_id
_entity_poly.type
_entity_poly.pdbx_seq_one_letter_code
_entity_poly.pdbx_strand_id
1 'polypeptide(L)'
;MSRRKSSYSLDSNIHTTQLTSRINSKALTGLNLKECIPQAVSKHYLDHRFDLLGSGWTQVRYGIRCRGFEVYCFDKTKDVVPDLEGKWLKGRLNAANLPTAQKIWQRINGNYTPIDWQLDFKSGYRWSEKIWASRILYDQLSGADIKVPWELSRMQHLPQLALRASALGKNDKEALLLVREIKNQWLDFIATNPPGFGVNWACPMDVAIRVSNWCMAWDILQASGFLMETEDKVILAHSLYDHGCYIVKHLEWSSDRANHYLANITGLAFIASYLQSSEETDAWLAFSIQELVAEVGRQFYEDGSNFEGSTAYHRLSAEMVFFSTALILGLPLGIQDKLKKNKYKELIIEKKGFPTQEGYLQFYSLPNNFSSTQQESPFPKWYFERMELMAEFIMDITKPNGNIPQIGDNDNGRFFKLYPNYHRTSVLQAKQKYVNLRGYDSLSDDMDYHVENHLDCRHLVSAAYALFGRSDFKVWLKKESPRKIDNQDYFVIKSLSNNISIHAQHSPSTSKTKSLYSIIGSEKEFNKAILSIEKKNNNCVLLFKSSIKSNKPNDKISLYSYPDFGLYLFVSKSIYLAVRCWPGKKPYVKSHMHLDQFSVELVIDGKEIISDPGSYIYTPAPLERWKYRSNEAHFSSMVDVDIENWKKLDPFGAVTLKPAYPSYFGLRGFFSSVGGDLEYGRYCLISIRDNEIKLYGFAQDHNHPDKRFIGNKISDGYGSISNNLSFATVDED
;
A
#
# COMPACT_ATOMS: atom_id res chain seq x y z
N MET A 1 26.11 -16.69 25.81
CA MET A 1 24.70 -16.74 25.35
C MET A 1 23.78 -16.73 26.58
N SER A 2 23.38 -15.55 27.01
CA SER A 2 22.45 -15.37 28.13
C SER A 2 21.07 -15.80 27.71
N ARG A 3 20.51 -16.81 28.37
CA ARG A 3 19.10 -17.21 28.28
C ARG A 3 18.25 -16.08 28.92
N ARG A 4 17.98 -14.98 28.19
CA ARG A 4 16.91 -14.08 28.57
C ARG A 4 15.59 -14.81 28.37
N LYS A 5 14.94 -15.17 29.47
CA LYS A 5 13.55 -15.60 29.53
C LYS A 5 12.72 -14.44 28.96
N SER A 6 12.18 -14.56 27.76
CA SER A 6 11.02 -13.79 27.36
C SER A 6 9.83 -14.38 28.09
N SER A 7 9.66 -14.04 29.35
CA SER A 7 8.43 -14.32 30.06
C SER A 7 7.46 -13.21 29.73
N TYR A 8 6.37 -13.53 29.08
CA TYR A 8 5.14 -12.77 29.13
C TYR A 8 4.83 -12.56 30.61
N SER A 9 5.11 -11.39 31.15
CA SER A 9 4.79 -11.06 32.53
C SER A 9 3.84 -9.88 32.51
N LEU A 10 2.65 -10.07 33.03
CA LEU A 10 1.70 -8.99 33.34
C LEU A 10 2.08 -8.29 34.67
N ASP A 11 3.35 -8.35 35.07
CA ASP A 11 3.82 -7.76 36.31
C ASP A 11 3.73 -6.25 36.30
N SER A 12 3.11 -5.73 37.35
CA SER A 12 2.62 -4.36 37.54
C SER A 12 3.66 -3.25 37.66
N ASN A 13 4.93 -3.49 37.33
CA ASN A 13 6.01 -2.49 37.41
C ASN A 13 6.31 -1.77 36.08
N ILE A 14 5.49 -2.01 35.04
CA ILE A 14 5.64 -1.33 33.76
C ILE A 14 4.74 -0.10 33.76
N HIS A 15 5.30 1.09 33.60
CA HIS A 15 4.61 2.39 33.50
C HIS A 15 3.64 2.51 32.30
N THR A 16 3.23 1.40 31.68
CA THR A 16 2.51 1.34 30.40
C THR A 16 1.09 0.81 30.53
N THR A 17 0.44 1.04 31.67
CA THR A 17 -0.92 0.51 31.90
C THR A 17 -2.05 1.38 31.33
N GLN A 18 -1.74 2.54 30.80
CA GLN A 18 -2.73 3.50 30.31
C GLN A 18 -2.56 3.82 28.84
N LEU A 19 -3.67 3.77 28.11
CA LEU A 19 -3.77 4.22 26.73
C LEU A 19 -4.37 5.64 26.67
N THR A 20 -3.84 6.47 25.83
CA THR A 20 -4.29 7.86 25.61
C THR A 20 -4.92 8.01 24.25
N SER A 21 -6.18 8.48 24.19
CA SER A 21 -6.87 8.76 22.93
C SER A 21 -6.26 9.95 22.20
N ARG A 22 -6.21 9.88 20.88
CA ARG A 22 -5.72 10.92 19.95
C ARG A 22 -6.83 11.41 19.02
N ILE A 23 -7.87 10.63 18.85
CA ILE A 23 -9.02 10.99 18.03
C ILE A 23 -9.97 11.91 18.81
N ASN A 24 -10.30 13.04 18.20
CA ASN A 24 -11.31 13.95 18.74
C ASN A 24 -12.71 13.41 18.44
N SER A 25 -13.50 13.12 19.47
CA SER A 25 -14.87 12.60 19.35
C SER A 25 -15.77 13.45 18.47
N LYS A 26 -15.62 14.79 18.50
CA LYS A 26 -16.41 15.70 17.66
C LYS A 26 -16.18 15.48 16.16
N ALA A 27 -15.00 15.05 15.75
CA ALA A 27 -14.70 14.79 14.35
C ALA A 27 -15.44 13.54 13.82
N LEU A 28 -15.78 12.60 14.70
CA LEU A 28 -16.50 11.37 14.31
C LEU A 28 -18.03 11.58 14.20
N THR A 29 -18.57 12.69 14.69
CA THR A 29 -20.04 12.96 14.66
C THR A 29 -20.61 13.12 13.24
N GLY A 30 -19.77 13.34 12.23
CA GLY A 30 -20.15 13.44 10.83
C GLY A 30 -20.15 12.11 10.06
N LEU A 31 -19.73 11.01 10.69
CA LEU A 31 -19.69 9.70 10.03
C LEU A 31 -21.08 9.21 9.66
N ASN A 32 -21.25 8.80 8.41
CA ASN A 32 -22.49 8.24 7.90
C ASN A 32 -22.32 6.76 7.58
N LEU A 33 -23.29 5.95 7.96
CA LEU A 33 -23.34 4.51 7.69
C LEU A 33 -23.14 4.16 6.20
N LYS A 34 -23.61 5.03 5.30
CA LYS A 34 -23.43 4.84 3.85
C LYS A 34 -21.98 4.95 3.40
N GLU A 35 -21.13 5.51 4.24
CA GLU A 35 -19.70 5.70 4.00
C GLU A 35 -18.84 4.67 4.74
N CYS A 36 -19.46 3.76 5.49
CA CYS A 36 -18.79 2.62 6.12
C CYS A 36 -18.81 1.40 5.19
N ILE A 37 -18.05 0.38 5.57
CA ILE A 37 -18.11 -0.90 4.86
C ILE A 37 -19.56 -1.42 4.80
N PRO A 38 -19.95 -2.09 3.69
CA PRO A 38 -21.27 -2.72 3.58
C PRO A 38 -21.54 -3.69 4.73
N GLN A 39 -22.80 -3.81 5.16
CA GLN A 39 -23.18 -4.75 6.20
C GLN A 39 -22.81 -6.21 5.84
N ALA A 40 -22.90 -6.58 4.58
CA ALA A 40 -22.49 -7.90 4.12
C ALA A 40 -20.99 -8.15 4.37
N VAL A 41 -20.13 -7.14 4.19
CA VAL A 41 -18.69 -7.23 4.46
C VAL A 41 -18.44 -7.34 5.97
N SER A 42 -19.12 -6.53 6.80
CA SER A 42 -18.98 -6.65 8.26
C SER A 42 -19.44 -8.02 8.77
N LYS A 43 -20.46 -8.60 8.14
CA LYS A 43 -20.95 -9.95 8.47
C LYS A 43 -19.91 -11.03 8.11
N HIS A 44 -19.19 -10.86 6.98
CA HIS A 44 -18.08 -11.75 6.66
C HIS A 44 -17.02 -11.71 7.77
N TYR A 45 -16.63 -10.53 8.26
CA TYR A 45 -15.65 -10.41 9.34
C TYR A 45 -16.13 -11.01 10.67
N LEU A 46 -17.43 -10.89 11.00
CA LEU A 46 -18.02 -11.57 12.15
C LEU A 46 -18.00 -13.10 12.02
N ASP A 47 -18.08 -13.63 10.82
CA ASP A 47 -17.99 -15.06 10.49
C ASP A 47 -16.54 -15.51 10.25
N HIS A 48 -15.55 -14.68 10.57
CA HIS A 48 -14.11 -14.88 10.31
C HIS A 48 -13.81 -15.22 8.85
N ARG A 49 -14.55 -14.62 7.92
CA ARG A 49 -14.29 -14.71 6.49
C ARG A 49 -13.49 -13.49 6.05
N PHE A 50 -12.43 -13.76 5.32
CA PHE A 50 -11.52 -12.72 4.80
C PHE A 50 -11.29 -12.94 3.30
N ASP A 51 -11.27 -11.86 2.55
CA ASP A 51 -10.83 -11.83 1.15
C ASP A 51 -9.51 -11.06 1.09
N LEU A 52 -8.41 -11.79 1.12
CA LEU A 52 -7.06 -11.24 1.16
C LEU A 52 -6.20 -11.92 0.11
N LEU A 53 -5.44 -11.10 -0.62
CA LEU A 53 -4.46 -11.58 -1.58
C LEU A 53 -5.03 -12.60 -2.59
N GLY A 54 -6.24 -12.35 -3.06
CA GLY A 54 -6.92 -13.18 -4.04
C GLY A 54 -7.47 -14.52 -3.52
N SER A 55 -7.72 -14.63 -2.20
CA SER A 55 -8.32 -15.83 -1.62
C SER A 55 -9.81 -15.99 -1.95
N GLY A 56 -10.48 -14.87 -2.26
CA GLY A 56 -11.93 -14.78 -2.12
C GLY A 56 -12.37 -14.88 -0.65
N TRP A 57 -13.66 -14.66 -0.36
CA TRP A 57 -14.21 -14.69 1.00
C TRP A 57 -14.09 -16.08 1.65
N THR A 58 -12.96 -16.36 2.26
CA THR A 58 -12.62 -17.65 2.88
C THR A 58 -12.75 -17.57 4.41
N GLN A 59 -13.43 -18.54 5.04
CA GLN A 59 -13.47 -18.65 6.49
C GLN A 59 -12.11 -19.16 7.01
N VAL A 60 -11.54 -18.48 8.00
CA VAL A 60 -10.24 -18.81 8.58
C VAL A 60 -10.42 -19.31 10.01
N ARG A 61 -10.14 -20.59 10.25
CA ARG A 61 -10.15 -21.24 11.55
C ARG A 61 -9.23 -22.46 11.54
N TYR A 62 -8.93 -22.98 12.70
CA TYR A 62 -8.17 -24.23 12.78
C TYR A 62 -8.90 -25.39 12.09
N GLY A 63 -8.12 -26.24 11.43
CA GLY A 63 -8.63 -27.46 10.81
C GLY A 63 -9.46 -27.27 9.55
N ILE A 64 -9.43 -26.12 8.90
CA ILE A 64 -10.08 -25.97 7.61
C ILE A 64 -9.32 -26.74 6.51
N ARG A 65 -10.07 -27.22 5.52
CA ARG A 65 -9.48 -27.70 4.27
C ARG A 65 -9.36 -26.52 3.32
N CYS A 66 -8.15 -26.17 2.98
CA CYS A 66 -7.87 -25.15 1.98
C CYS A 66 -8.00 -25.73 0.57
N ARG A 67 -8.22 -24.87 -0.41
CA ARG A 67 -8.51 -25.27 -1.78
C ARG A 67 -7.27 -25.44 -2.64
N GLY A 68 -6.16 -24.98 -2.15
CA GLY A 68 -4.91 -24.93 -2.86
C GLY A 68 -4.71 -23.60 -3.59
N PHE A 69 -3.47 -23.41 -3.99
CA PHE A 69 -3.02 -22.25 -4.76
C PHE A 69 -2.17 -22.79 -5.91
N GLU A 70 -2.54 -22.48 -7.14
CA GLU A 70 -1.98 -23.06 -8.35
C GLU A 70 -2.01 -24.61 -8.27
N VAL A 71 -0.87 -25.26 -8.36
CA VAL A 71 -0.75 -26.73 -8.24
C VAL A 71 -0.47 -27.19 -6.79
N TYR A 72 -0.38 -26.27 -5.84
CA TYR A 72 -0.01 -26.56 -4.46
C TYR A 72 -1.24 -26.62 -3.56
N CYS A 73 -1.36 -27.71 -2.82
CA CYS A 73 -2.37 -27.88 -1.78
C CYS A 73 -1.78 -28.71 -0.64
N PHE A 74 -1.70 -28.09 0.53
CA PHE A 74 -1.17 -28.76 1.72
C PHE A 74 -2.29 -29.44 2.52
N ASP A 75 -1.93 -30.46 3.27
CA ASP A 75 -2.87 -31.25 4.05
C ASP A 75 -3.56 -30.39 5.14
N LYS A 76 -4.81 -30.75 5.39
CA LYS A 76 -5.62 -30.17 6.46
C LYS A 76 -4.92 -30.32 7.81
N THR A 77 -4.81 -29.20 8.56
CA THR A 77 -4.36 -29.23 9.96
C THR A 77 -5.42 -29.85 10.88
N LYS A 78 -5.01 -30.23 12.10
CA LYS A 78 -5.94 -30.78 13.09
C LYS A 78 -6.95 -29.74 13.55
N ASP A 79 -8.21 -30.15 13.62
CA ASP A 79 -9.27 -29.39 14.28
C ASP A 79 -8.90 -29.12 15.75
N VAL A 80 -9.42 -28.04 16.29
CA VAL A 80 -9.32 -27.73 17.72
C VAL A 80 -10.72 -27.58 18.30
N VAL A 81 -10.86 -28.01 19.53
CA VAL A 81 -12.04 -27.73 20.35
C VAL A 81 -11.57 -26.76 21.44
N PRO A 82 -11.85 -25.45 21.28
CA PRO A 82 -11.46 -24.50 22.31
C PRO A 82 -12.28 -24.71 23.58
N ASP A 83 -11.64 -24.55 24.72
CA ASP A 83 -12.27 -24.53 26.02
C ASP A 83 -12.12 -23.16 26.68
N LEU A 84 -12.98 -22.83 27.61
CA LEU A 84 -12.99 -21.53 28.30
C LEU A 84 -11.73 -21.25 29.12
N GLU A 85 -11.05 -22.28 29.57
CA GLU A 85 -9.86 -22.16 30.41
C GLU A 85 -8.57 -22.04 29.60
N GLY A 86 -8.65 -22.18 28.27
CA GLY A 86 -7.47 -22.13 27.35
C GLY A 86 -6.58 -23.37 27.46
N LYS A 87 -7.09 -24.51 27.93
CA LYS A 87 -6.34 -25.78 28.01
C LYS A 87 -5.94 -26.27 26.61
N TRP A 88 -6.74 -25.97 25.58
CA TRP A 88 -6.48 -26.30 24.20
C TRP A 88 -5.17 -25.68 23.64
N LEU A 89 -4.64 -24.60 24.27
CA LEU A 89 -3.36 -23.98 23.94
C LEU A 89 -2.15 -24.82 24.33
N LYS A 90 -2.35 -25.80 25.25
CA LYS A 90 -1.28 -26.70 25.68
C LYS A 90 -0.76 -27.53 24.50
N GLY A 91 0.56 -27.51 24.33
CA GLY A 91 1.22 -28.20 23.22
C GLY A 91 1.28 -27.37 21.93
N ARG A 92 0.55 -26.26 21.81
CA ARG A 92 0.65 -25.29 20.70
C ARG A 92 1.65 -24.17 21.00
N LEU A 93 1.67 -23.69 22.23
CA LEU A 93 2.60 -22.66 22.68
C LEU A 93 3.77 -23.25 23.47
N ASN A 94 4.84 -22.46 23.60
CA ASN A 94 5.92 -22.77 24.52
C ASN A 94 5.42 -22.74 25.97
N ALA A 95 5.94 -23.62 26.82
CA ALA A 95 5.53 -23.74 28.20
C ALA A 95 5.64 -22.43 29.00
N ALA A 96 6.63 -21.59 28.69
CA ALA A 96 6.83 -20.29 29.34
C ALA A 96 5.72 -19.28 29.02
N ASN A 97 5.11 -19.36 27.83
CA ASN A 97 4.06 -18.44 27.41
C ASN A 97 2.64 -18.92 27.78
N LEU A 98 2.48 -20.20 28.07
CA LEU A 98 1.18 -20.84 28.26
C LEU A 98 0.35 -20.22 29.40
N PRO A 99 0.88 -19.95 30.60
CA PRO A 99 0.07 -19.40 31.70
C PRO A 99 -0.54 -18.04 31.39
N THR A 100 0.25 -17.15 30.77
CA THR A 100 -0.23 -15.82 30.37
C THR A 100 -1.25 -15.92 29.23
N ALA A 101 -0.97 -16.74 28.23
CA ALA A 101 -1.90 -16.99 27.12
C ALA A 101 -3.26 -17.52 27.62
N GLN A 102 -3.27 -18.44 28.61
CA GLN A 102 -4.49 -18.95 29.20
C GLN A 102 -5.29 -17.87 29.93
N LYS A 103 -4.62 -17.02 30.73
CA LYS A 103 -5.29 -15.89 31.42
C LYS A 103 -5.94 -14.92 30.42
N ILE A 104 -5.28 -14.64 29.29
CA ILE A 104 -5.82 -13.77 28.25
C ILE A 104 -6.99 -14.46 27.55
N TRP A 105 -6.87 -15.74 27.22
CA TRP A 105 -7.92 -16.52 26.56
C TRP A 105 -9.22 -16.57 27.36
N GLN A 106 -9.14 -16.70 28.70
CA GLN A 106 -10.29 -16.70 29.60
C GLN A 106 -11.15 -15.43 29.53
N ARG A 107 -10.65 -14.36 28.91
CA ARG A 107 -11.40 -13.12 28.72
C ARG A 107 -12.18 -13.08 27.41
N ILE A 108 -12.01 -14.08 26.55
CA ILE A 108 -12.71 -14.21 25.27
C ILE A 108 -14.09 -14.80 25.50
N ASN A 109 -15.08 -14.39 24.72
CA ASN A 109 -16.43 -14.90 24.81
C ASN A 109 -16.51 -16.42 24.53
N GLY A 110 -17.29 -17.16 25.28
CA GLY A 110 -17.33 -18.62 25.24
C GLY A 110 -17.73 -19.26 23.90
N ASN A 111 -18.42 -18.52 23.04
CA ASN A 111 -18.84 -19.00 21.70
C ASN A 111 -17.91 -18.54 20.58
N TYR A 112 -16.75 -17.99 20.91
CA TYR A 112 -15.79 -17.50 19.92
C TYR A 112 -15.03 -18.67 19.27
N THR A 113 -14.93 -18.67 17.96
CA THR A 113 -14.14 -19.63 17.19
C THR A 113 -12.75 -19.04 16.95
N PRO A 114 -11.64 -19.65 17.43
CA PRO A 114 -10.31 -19.09 17.25
C PRO A 114 -9.91 -19.03 15.77
N ILE A 115 -9.27 -17.93 15.39
CA ILE A 115 -8.68 -17.74 14.06
C ILE A 115 -7.32 -18.42 14.02
N ASP A 116 -7.03 -19.17 12.96
CA ASP A 116 -5.68 -19.72 12.75
C ASP A 116 -4.75 -18.70 12.07
N TRP A 117 -4.15 -17.85 12.89
CA TRP A 117 -3.27 -16.76 12.46
C TRP A 117 -1.96 -17.23 11.80
N GLN A 118 -1.64 -18.53 11.89
CA GLN A 118 -0.42 -19.10 11.32
C GLN A 118 -0.64 -19.74 9.94
N LEU A 119 -1.87 -19.67 9.42
CA LEU A 119 -2.28 -20.41 8.23
C LEU A 119 -2.22 -19.54 6.96
N ASP A 120 -1.52 -20.03 5.94
CA ASP A 120 -1.84 -19.64 4.57
C ASP A 120 -3.13 -20.34 4.15
N PHE A 121 -4.25 -19.65 4.28
CA PHE A 121 -5.56 -20.23 4.01
C PHE A 121 -5.91 -20.34 2.51
N LYS A 122 -4.97 -19.99 1.63
CA LYS A 122 -5.02 -20.29 0.20
C LYS A 122 -4.47 -21.70 -0.04
N SER A 123 -3.20 -21.91 0.24
CA SER A 123 -2.52 -23.19 -0.01
C SER A 123 -2.77 -24.26 1.06
N GLY A 124 -3.05 -23.88 2.29
CA GLY A 124 -3.19 -24.78 3.44
C GLY A 124 -1.91 -24.96 4.25
N TYR A 125 -0.80 -24.34 3.85
CA TYR A 125 0.42 -24.41 4.63
C TYR A 125 0.29 -23.63 5.95
N ARG A 126 0.76 -24.25 7.03
CA ARG A 126 0.69 -23.67 8.37
C ARG A 126 2.05 -23.60 9.05
N TRP A 127 2.45 -22.40 9.47
CA TRP A 127 3.63 -22.20 10.32
C TRP A 127 3.34 -22.59 11.78
N SER A 128 4.38 -22.68 12.58
CA SER A 128 4.25 -23.06 13.99
C SER A 128 4.50 -21.86 14.91
N GLU A 129 3.57 -21.62 15.81
CA GLU A 129 3.64 -20.63 16.87
C GLU A 129 4.66 -20.97 18.00
N LYS A 130 5.35 -22.11 17.91
CA LYS A 130 6.42 -22.50 18.83
C LYS A 130 7.81 -22.10 18.37
N ILE A 131 7.95 -21.79 17.09
CA ILE A 131 9.23 -21.48 16.47
C ILE A 131 9.52 -20.01 16.64
N TRP A 132 10.76 -19.65 16.98
CA TRP A 132 11.20 -18.28 16.97
C TRP A 132 11.01 -17.65 15.58
N ALA A 133 10.46 -16.48 15.51
CA ALA A 133 10.18 -15.76 14.27
C ALA A 133 11.44 -15.64 13.37
N SER A 134 12.62 -15.42 13.99
CA SER A 134 13.91 -15.36 13.28
C SER A 134 14.36 -16.68 12.65
N ARG A 135 13.68 -17.79 12.90
CA ARG A 135 13.96 -19.12 12.31
C ARG A 135 12.93 -19.52 11.27
N ILE A 136 11.98 -18.68 10.97
CA ILE A 136 10.97 -18.96 9.95
C ILE A 136 11.59 -18.69 8.59
N LEU A 137 11.57 -19.75 7.76
CA LEU A 137 11.98 -19.69 6.35
C LEU A 137 10.75 -19.39 5.51
N TYR A 138 10.81 -18.38 4.67
CA TYR A 138 9.65 -17.92 3.91
C TYR A 138 9.85 -17.87 2.40
N ASP A 139 11.06 -18.02 1.91
CA ASP A 139 11.42 -17.99 0.49
C ASP A 139 11.79 -19.36 -0.10
N GLN A 140 11.80 -20.42 0.72
CA GLN A 140 12.28 -21.75 0.34
C GLN A 140 11.16 -22.76 0.10
N LEU A 141 9.91 -22.40 0.38
CA LEU A 141 8.79 -23.33 0.29
C LEU A 141 7.83 -22.93 -0.83
N SER A 142 7.96 -23.62 -1.97
CA SER A 142 7.08 -23.42 -3.12
C SER A 142 5.61 -23.64 -2.76
N GLY A 143 4.74 -22.76 -3.19
CA GLY A 143 3.31 -22.83 -2.97
C GLY A 143 2.80 -22.26 -1.65
N ALA A 144 3.66 -22.01 -0.66
CA ALA A 144 3.28 -21.36 0.60
C ALA A 144 3.49 -19.85 0.51
N ASP A 145 2.42 -19.11 0.67
CA ASP A 145 2.43 -17.65 0.62
C ASP A 145 2.42 -17.05 2.03
N ILE A 146 3.60 -16.66 2.50
CA ILE A 146 3.76 -16.07 3.84
C ILE A 146 3.03 -14.73 3.97
N LYS A 147 2.78 -14.03 2.86
CA LYS A 147 2.02 -12.78 2.88
C LYS A 147 0.58 -12.98 3.35
N VAL A 148 -0.01 -14.16 3.18
CA VAL A 148 -1.39 -14.42 3.57
C VAL A 148 -1.60 -14.30 5.09
N PRO A 149 -0.87 -15.03 5.97
CA PRO A 149 -0.97 -14.80 7.40
C PRO A 149 -0.49 -13.40 7.84
N TRP A 150 0.50 -12.81 7.16
CA TRP A 150 0.92 -11.44 7.45
C TRP A 150 -0.21 -10.45 7.19
N GLU A 151 -0.81 -10.47 6.01
CA GLU A 151 -1.91 -9.56 5.65
C GLU A 151 -3.11 -9.72 6.59
N LEU A 152 -3.47 -10.96 6.96
CA LEU A 152 -4.49 -11.21 7.96
C LEU A 152 -4.13 -10.59 9.32
N SER A 153 -2.86 -10.75 9.75
CA SER A 153 -2.39 -10.27 11.04
C SER A 153 -2.20 -8.75 11.10
N ARG A 154 -2.22 -8.02 9.99
CA ARG A 154 -2.30 -6.55 9.96
C ARG A 154 -3.61 -6.04 10.55
N MET A 155 -4.65 -6.88 10.55
CA MET A 155 -5.97 -6.58 11.12
C MET A 155 -6.58 -5.27 10.65
N GLN A 156 -6.40 -4.93 9.39
CA GLN A 156 -6.90 -3.69 8.78
C GLN A 156 -8.43 -3.61 8.73
N HIS A 157 -9.12 -4.72 8.92
CA HIS A 157 -10.56 -4.78 9.06
C HIS A 157 -11.07 -4.25 10.42
N LEU A 158 -10.25 -4.22 11.47
CA LEU A 158 -10.68 -3.75 12.79
C LEU A 158 -11.05 -2.26 12.82
N PRO A 159 -10.26 -1.32 12.24
CA PRO A 159 -10.68 0.06 12.11
C PRO A 159 -11.97 0.23 11.29
N GLN A 160 -12.19 -0.60 10.25
CA GLN A 160 -13.43 -0.58 9.45
C GLN A 160 -14.65 -0.95 10.31
N LEU A 161 -14.53 -2.02 11.12
CA LEU A 161 -15.56 -2.44 12.06
C LEU A 161 -15.82 -1.37 13.13
N ALA A 162 -14.75 -0.74 13.64
CA ALA A 162 -14.85 0.34 14.64
C ALA A 162 -15.56 1.58 14.07
N LEU A 163 -15.27 1.99 12.83
CA LEU A 163 -15.95 3.09 12.14
C LEU A 163 -17.43 2.77 11.92
N ARG A 164 -17.76 1.54 11.52
CA ARG A 164 -19.15 1.11 11.36
C ARG A 164 -19.90 1.10 12.70
N ALA A 165 -19.28 0.56 13.75
CA ALA A 165 -19.87 0.58 15.11
C ALA A 165 -20.09 2.02 15.60
N SER A 166 -19.13 2.92 15.33
CA SER A 166 -19.25 4.37 15.64
C SER A 166 -20.45 4.99 14.93
N ALA A 167 -20.64 4.71 13.64
CA ALA A 167 -21.75 5.26 12.85
C ALA A 167 -23.13 4.70 13.26
N LEU A 168 -23.19 3.45 13.76
CA LEU A 168 -24.41 2.84 14.30
C LEU A 168 -24.76 3.40 15.69
N GLY A 169 -23.73 3.73 16.49
CA GLY A 169 -23.88 4.24 17.84
C GLY A 169 -23.96 3.18 18.93
N LYS A 170 -23.60 3.58 20.17
CA LYS A 170 -23.36 2.67 21.31
C LYS A 170 -24.56 1.82 21.79
N ASN A 171 -25.79 2.19 21.43
CA ASN A 171 -26.99 1.47 21.83
C ASN A 171 -27.48 0.49 20.75
N ASP A 172 -26.84 0.47 19.59
CA ASP A 172 -27.19 -0.42 18.49
C ASP A 172 -26.68 -1.85 18.74
N LYS A 173 -27.51 -2.85 18.45
CA LYS A 173 -27.17 -4.26 18.67
C LYS A 173 -26.05 -4.75 17.75
N GLU A 174 -26.02 -4.31 16.49
CA GLU A 174 -24.95 -4.65 15.55
C GLU A 174 -23.64 -4.02 16.01
N ALA A 175 -23.68 -2.74 16.46
CA ALA A 175 -22.49 -2.07 16.98
C ALA A 175 -21.89 -2.82 18.17
N LEU A 176 -22.70 -3.29 19.11
CA LEU A 176 -22.21 -4.06 20.26
C LEU A 176 -21.61 -5.41 19.84
N LEU A 177 -22.15 -6.06 18.80
CA LEU A 177 -21.56 -7.27 18.23
C LEU A 177 -20.18 -6.99 17.61
N LEU A 178 -20.06 -5.91 16.82
CA LEU A 178 -18.81 -5.51 16.20
C LEU A 178 -17.74 -5.18 17.23
N VAL A 179 -18.09 -4.44 18.29
CA VAL A 179 -17.15 -4.08 19.38
C VAL A 179 -16.67 -5.34 20.13
N ARG A 180 -17.58 -6.27 20.41
CA ARG A 180 -17.23 -7.54 21.04
C ARG A 180 -16.29 -8.36 20.16
N GLU A 181 -16.53 -8.39 18.86
CA GLU A 181 -15.69 -9.12 17.91
C GLU A 181 -14.28 -8.51 17.82
N ILE A 182 -14.17 -7.19 17.73
CA ILE A 182 -12.87 -6.50 17.77
C ILE A 182 -12.09 -6.90 19.03
N LYS A 183 -12.73 -6.87 20.20
CA LYS A 183 -12.10 -7.28 21.45
C LYS A 183 -11.63 -8.74 21.41
N ASN A 184 -12.49 -9.65 20.97
CA ASN A 184 -12.19 -11.07 20.89
C ASN A 184 -10.99 -11.35 19.97
N GLN A 185 -10.94 -10.72 18.81
CA GLN A 185 -9.83 -10.90 17.88
C GLN A 185 -8.50 -10.36 18.41
N TRP A 186 -8.48 -9.23 19.13
CA TRP A 186 -7.27 -8.77 19.83
C TRP A 186 -6.79 -9.79 20.83
N LEU A 187 -7.68 -10.26 21.71
CA LEU A 187 -7.32 -11.20 22.77
C LEU A 187 -6.91 -12.56 22.19
N ASP A 188 -7.58 -13.05 21.15
CA ASP A 188 -7.20 -14.27 20.44
C ASP A 188 -5.78 -14.15 19.85
N PHE A 189 -5.52 -13.06 19.12
CA PHE A 189 -4.19 -12.85 18.57
C PHE A 189 -3.12 -12.79 19.65
N ILE A 190 -3.34 -11.99 20.70
CA ILE A 190 -2.37 -11.83 21.80
C ILE A 190 -2.13 -13.17 22.52
N ALA A 191 -3.19 -13.97 22.76
CA ALA A 191 -3.06 -15.26 23.42
C ALA A 191 -2.32 -16.30 22.56
N THR A 192 -2.56 -16.30 21.23
CA THR A 192 -2.06 -17.36 20.35
C THR A 192 -0.76 -16.99 19.61
N ASN A 193 -0.32 -15.73 19.66
CA ASN A 193 0.88 -15.23 19.00
C ASN A 193 1.83 -14.52 19.97
N PRO A 194 2.50 -15.25 20.88
CA PRO A 194 3.43 -14.65 21.83
C PRO A 194 4.55 -13.87 21.11
N PRO A 195 5.02 -12.74 21.68
CA PRO A 195 6.03 -11.90 21.06
C PRO A 195 7.28 -12.68 20.64
N GLY A 196 7.68 -12.50 19.37
CA GLY A 196 8.86 -13.12 18.77
C GLY A 196 8.68 -14.59 18.35
N PHE A 197 7.47 -15.15 18.41
CA PHE A 197 7.16 -16.52 17.99
C PHE A 197 6.15 -16.56 16.85
N GLY A 198 6.30 -17.52 15.96
CA GLY A 198 5.41 -17.74 14.83
C GLY A 198 5.63 -16.75 13.67
N VAL A 199 4.87 -16.98 12.61
CA VAL A 199 5.02 -16.26 11.34
C VAL A 199 4.71 -14.76 11.45
N ASN A 200 3.80 -14.40 12.36
CA ASN A 200 3.31 -13.03 12.50
C ASN A 200 4.28 -12.07 13.22
N TRP A 201 5.41 -12.58 13.67
CA TRP A 201 6.53 -11.79 14.20
C TRP A 201 7.77 -11.85 13.28
N ALA A 202 7.71 -12.53 12.12
CA ALA A 202 8.85 -12.68 11.23
C ALA A 202 9.20 -11.39 10.46
N CYS A 203 8.21 -10.55 10.18
CA CYS A 203 8.39 -9.28 9.47
C CYS A 203 8.05 -8.09 10.37
N PRO A 204 9.01 -7.26 10.79
CA PRO A 204 8.76 -6.08 11.62
C PRO A 204 7.82 -5.04 10.99
N MET A 205 7.80 -4.93 9.66
CA MET A 205 6.81 -4.11 8.94
C MET A 205 5.38 -4.52 9.28
N ASP A 206 5.07 -5.82 9.25
CA ASP A 206 3.72 -6.31 9.55
C ASP A 206 3.37 -6.14 11.02
N VAL A 207 4.35 -6.27 11.92
CA VAL A 207 4.22 -5.94 13.35
C VAL A 207 3.84 -4.46 13.53
N ALA A 208 4.49 -3.56 12.79
CA ALA A 208 4.25 -2.11 12.83
C ALA A 208 2.87 -1.73 12.28
N ILE A 209 2.47 -2.29 11.14
CA ILE A 209 1.15 -2.05 10.54
C ILE A 209 0.04 -2.56 11.46
N ARG A 210 0.19 -3.78 12.00
CA ARG A 210 -0.78 -4.38 12.93
C ARG A 210 -1.04 -3.49 14.14
N VAL A 211 0.01 -3.08 14.83
CA VAL A 211 -0.13 -2.28 16.05
C VAL A 211 -0.73 -0.91 15.77
N SER A 212 -0.43 -0.30 14.62
CA SER A 212 -1.05 0.97 14.20
C SER A 212 -2.56 0.79 13.97
N ASN A 213 -2.98 -0.31 13.33
CA ASN A 213 -4.39 -0.62 13.14
C ASN A 213 -5.11 -0.90 14.47
N TRP A 214 -4.43 -1.49 15.44
CA TRP A 214 -4.98 -1.67 16.79
C TRP A 214 -5.18 -0.34 17.50
N CYS A 215 -4.18 0.55 17.49
CA CYS A 215 -4.30 1.90 18.04
C CYS A 215 -5.48 2.63 17.42
N MET A 216 -5.59 2.59 16.10
CA MET A 216 -6.67 3.26 15.36
C MET A 216 -8.06 2.71 15.73
N ALA A 217 -8.22 1.38 15.73
CA ALA A 217 -9.51 0.75 16.06
C ALA A 217 -9.92 1.05 17.52
N TRP A 218 -8.98 0.93 18.47
CA TRP A 218 -9.23 1.26 19.87
C TRP A 218 -9.65 2.71 20.05
N ASP A 219 -8.96 3.63 19.39
CA ASP A 219 -9.18 5.06 19.55
C ASP A 219 -10.53 5.50 18.96
N ILE A 220 -10.91 4.98 17.79
CA ILE A 220 -12.24 5.20 17.20
C ILE A 220 -13.34 4.74 18.17
N LEU A 221 -13.21 3.55 18.76
CA LEU A 221 -14.19 3.02 19.72
C LEU A 221 -14.25 3.89 20.97
N GLN A 222 -13.09 4.25 21.54
CA GLN A 222 -12.98 5.10 22.73
C GLN A 222 -13.62 6.49 22.48
N ALA A 223 -13.31 7.12 21.35
CA ALA A 223 -13.85 8.42 20.95
C ALA A 223 -15.36 8.37 20.69
N SER A 224 -15.90 7.21 20.32
CA SER A 224 -17.34 6.98 20.10
C SER A 224 -18.09 6.56 21.36
N GLY A 225 -17.40 6.47 22.51
CA GLY A 225 -18.00 6.18 23.80
C GLY A 225 -18.19 4.67 24.09
N PHE A 226 -17.53 3.78 23.31
CA PHE A 226 -17.43 2.35 23.64
C PHE A 226 -16.26 2.14 24.59
N LEU A 227 -16.59 1.86 25.86
CA LEU A 227 -15.58 1.69 26.90
C LEU A 227 -15.12 0.23 26.99
N MET A 228 -13.81 0.04 26.92
CA MET A 228 -13.17 -1.25 27.18
C MET A 228 -12.98 -1.45 28.69
N GLU A 229 -13.11 -2.68 29.17
CA GLU A 229 -12.80 -3.06 30.55
C GLU A 229 -11.33 -2.74 30.89
N THR A 230 -11.07 -2.37 32.14
CA THR A 230 -9.74 -1.94 32.59
C THR A 230 -8.67 -3.00 32.32
N GLU A 231 -8.97 -4.26 32.62
CA GLU A 231 -8.02 -5.38 32.41
C GLU A 231 -7.71 -5.60 30.94
N ASP A 232 -8.71 -5.50 30.04
CA ASP A 232 -8.51 -5.62 28.60
C ASP A 232 -7.66 -4.47 28.06
N LYS A 233 -7.84 -3.23 28.58
CA LYS A 233 -6.97 -2.09 28.26
C LYS A 233 -5.52 -2.33 28.67
N VAL A 234 -5.30 -2.91 29.85
CA VAL A 234 -3.97 -3.25 30.34
C VAL A 234 -3.30 -4.28 29.43
N ILE A 235 -4.03 -5.34 29.06
CA ILE A 235 -3.52 -6.36 28.13
C ILE A 235 -3.14 -5.73 26.79
N LEU A 236 -4.00 -4.86 26.25
CA LEU A 236 -3.73 -4.18 24.99
C LEU A 236 -2.49 -3.28 25.12
N ALA A 237 -2.40 -2.45 26.17
CA ALA A 237 -1.26 -1.56 26.40
C ALA A 237 0.07 -2.31 26.53
N HIS A 238 0.08 -3.43 27.29
CA HIS A 238 1.26 -4.30 27.36
C HIS A 238 1.65 -4.86 25.99
N SER A 239 0.67 -5.31 25.22
CA SER A 239 0.95 -5.83 23.89
C SER A 239 1.49 -4.75 22.94
N LEU A 240 0.98 -3.51 23.00
CA LEU A 240 1.53 -2.39 22.27
C LEU A 240 3.01 -2.14 22.63
N TYR A 241 3.33 -2.19 23.93
CA TYR A 241 4.70 -2.03 24.40
C TYR A 241 5.62 -3.17 23.90
N ASP A 242 5.14 -4.42 23.93
CA ASP A 242 5.87 -5.57 23.39
C ASP A 242 6.15 -5.43 21.88
N HIS A 243 5.18 -4.89 21.11
CA HIS A 243 5.38 -4.57 19.69
C HIS A 243 6.47 -3.51 19.52
N GLY A 244 6.47 -2.44 20.34
CA GLY A 244 7.49 -1.41 20.33
C GLY A 244 8.88 -1.96 20.60
N CYS A 245 9.03 -2.73 21.66
CA CYS A 245 10.27 -3.42 22.02
C CYS A 245 10.76 -4.34 20.89
N TYR A 246 9.84 -5.04 20.22
CA TYR A 246 10.17 -5.91 19.10
C TYR A 246 10.68 -5.11 17.91
N ILE A 247 9.96 -4.06 17.50
CA ILE A 247 10.35 -3.20 16.37
C ILE A 247 11.74 -2.59 16.60
N VAL A 248 11.99 -2.00 17.78
CA VAL A 248 13.29 -1.40 18.12
C VAL A 248 14.44 -2.40 17.97
N LYS A 249 14.22 -3.66 18.41
CA LYS A 249 15.26 -4.71 18.31
C LYS A 249 15.46 -5.23 16.89
N HIS A 250 14.47 -5.07 16.01
CA HIS A 250 14.45 -5.68 14.67
C HIS A 250 14.21 -4.65 13.57
N LEU A 251 14.60 -3.39 13.78
CA LEU A 251 14.49 -2.35 12.75
C LEU A 251 15.07 -2.83 11.41
N GLU A 252 14.30 -2.68 10.35
CA GLU A 252 14.67 -3.09 8.99
C GLU A 252 15.54 -2.02 8.30
N TRP A 253 16.49 -1.47 9.05
CA TRP A 253 17.45 -0.47 8.58
C TRP A 253 18.58 -1.12 7.79
N SER A 254 18.86 -0.58 6.61
CA SER A 254 19.98 -0.94 5.74
C SER A 254 20.34 0.25 4.86
N SER A 255 21.41 0.13 4.05
CA SER A 255 21.72 1.13 3.01
C SER A 255 20.59 1.30 2.00
N ASP A 256 19.89 0.21 1.68
CA ASP A 256 18.85 0.12 0.66
C ASP A 256 17.45 0.02 1.27
N ARG A 257 17.30 0.56 2.49
CA ARG A 257 16.03 0.55 3.23
C ARG A 257 14.92 1.25 2.45
N ALA A 258 13.70 0.72 2.58
CA ALA A 258 12.53 1.16 1.82
C ALA A 258 11.28 1.22 2.72
N ASN A 259 10.11 0.93 2.18
CA ASN A 259 8.83 0.96 2.88
C ASN A 259 8.81 0.17 4.20
N HIS A 260 9.54 -0.93 4.34
CA HIS A 260 9.65 -1.71 5.57
C HIS A 260 10.20 -0.88 6.73
N TYR A 261 11.29 -0.16 6.50
CA TYR A 261 11.85 0.71 7.52
C TYR A 261 10.94 1.89 7.85
N LEU A 262 10.30 2.48 6.83
CA LEU A 262 9.31 3.53 7.02
C LEU A 262 8.13 3.04 7.87
N ALA A 263 7.67 1.81 7.66
CA ALA A 263 6.64 1.20 8.48
C ALA A 263 7.08 1.01 9.94
N ASN A 264 8.34 0.58 10.16
CA ASN A 264 8.89 0.45 11.52
C ASN A 264 8.85 1.79 12.27
N ILE A 265 9.29 2.88 11.63
CA ILE A 265 9.27 4.24 12.17
C ILE A 265 7.83 4.66 12.49
N THR A 266 6.93 4.46 11.55
CA THR A 266 5.50 4.80 11.69
C THR A 266 4.86 4.04 12.85
N GLY A 267 5.09 2.72 12.95
CA GLY A 267 4.57 1.90 14.03
C GLY A 267 5.07 2.36 15.40
N LEU A 268 6.34 2.72 15.53
CA LEU A 268 6.89 3.28 16.76
C LEU A 268 6.27 4.63 17.12
N ALA A 269 6.02 5.50 16.12
CA ALA A 269 5.33 6.78 16.35
C ALA A 269 3.92 6.56 16.89
N PHE A 270 3.17 5.60 16.34
CA PHE A 270 1.84 5.23 16.83
C PHE A 270 1.93 4.70 18.26
N ILE A 271 2.74 3.69 18.52
CA ILE A 271 2.89 3.09 19.86
C ILE A 271 3.22 4.17 20.90
N ALA A 272 4.25 4.96 20.64
CA ALA A 272 4.72 5.99 21.57
C ALA A 272 3.69 7.10 21.79
N SER A 273 2.87 7.40 20.78
CA SER A 273 1.79 8.39 20.92
C SER A 273 0.62 7.88 21.75
N TYR A 274 0.33 6.59 21.75
CA TYR A 274 -0.82 6.00 22.44
C TYR A 274 -0.50 5.49 23.85
N LEU A 275 0.74 5.09 24.12
CA LEU A 275 1.19 4.70 25.46
C LEU A 275 1.40 5.92 26.35
N GLN A 276 1.42 5.71 27.64
CA GLN A 276 1.79 6.72 28.60
C GLN A 276 3.22 7.20 28.36
N SER A 277 3.42 8.54 28.40
CA SER A 277 4.74 9.16 28.24
C SER A 277 5.71 8.70 29.35
N SER A 278 6.84 8.17 28.93
CA SER A 278 7.99 7.76 29.74
C SER A 278 9.27 8.12 29.01
N GLU A 279 10.43 8.04 29.68
CA GLU A 279 11.73 8.31 29.03
C GLU A 279 11.92 7.44 27.78
N GLU A 280 11.49 6.19 27.82
CA GLU A 280 11.64 5.25 26.71
C GLU A 280 10.63 5.54 25.57
N THR A 281 9.37 5.75 25.87
CA THR A 281 8.36 6.03 24.82
C THR A 281 8.57 7.41 24.19
N ASP A 282 9.05 8.39 24.96
CA ASP A 282 9.42 9.72 24.45
C ASP A 282 10.64 9.62 23.53
N ALA A 283 11.63 8.75 23.84
CA ALA A 283 12.76 8.45 22.96
C ALA A 283 12.31 7.76 21.65
N TRP A 284 11.38 6.81 21.72
CA TRP A 284 10.80 6.17 20.52
C TRP A 284 10.12 7.21 19.63
N LEU A 285 9.35 8.11 20.23
CA LEU A 285 8.63 9.15 19.50
C LEU A 285 9.60 10.15 18.84
N ALA A 286 10.59 10.62 19.57
CA ALA A 286 11.61 11.54 19.06
C ALA A 286 12.39 10.92 17.89
N PHE A 287 12.84 9.67 18.05
CA PHE A 287 13.50 8.90 17.00
C PHE A 287 12.60 8.78 15.76
N SER A 288 11.34 8.41 15.97
CA SER A 288 10.40 8.22 14.85
C SER A 288 10.17 9.50 14.06
N ILE A 289 10.09 10.65 14.74
CA ILE A 289 9.92 11.95 14.08
C ILE A 289 11.14 12.31 13.23
N GLN A 290 12.34 12.13 13.76
CA GLN A 290 13.58 12.42 13.02
C GLN A 290 13.73 11.55 11.79
N GLU A 291 13.57 10.24 11.97
CA GLU A 291 13.71 9.29 10.88
C GLU A 291 12.58 9.47 9.83
N LEU A 292 11.38 9.84 10.25
CA LEU A 292 10.29 10.14 9.31
C LEU A 292 10.66 11.31 8.39
N VAL A 293 11.23 12.39 8.94
CA VAL A 293 11.71 13.54 8.13
C VAL A 293 12.82 13.10 7.18
N ALA A 294 13.80 12.34 7.67
CA ALA A 294 14.91 11.84 6.87
C ALA A 294 14.44 10.90 5.74
N GLU A 295 13.53 9.97 6.05
CA GLU A 295 13.04 8.99 5.08
C GLU A 295 12.11 9.61 4.03
N VAL A 296 11.33 10.63 4.35
CA VAL A 296 10.57 11.38 3.33
C VAL A 296 11.52 12.04 2.33
N GLY A 297 12.62 12.65 2.80
CA GLY A 297 13.65 13.22 1.92
C GLY A 297 14.36 12.18 1.05
N ARG A 298 14.49 10.93 1.54
CA ARG A 298 15.18 9.85 0.84
C ARG A 298 14.27 9.04 -0.08
N GLN A 299 13.05 8.72 0.37
CA GLN A 299 12.15 7.78 -0.33
C GLN A 299 11.23 8.47 -1.35
N PHE A 300 11.11 9.78 -1.31
CA PHE A 300 10.29 10.52 -2.27
C PHE A 300 11.15 11.54 -3.02
N TYR A 301 11.11 11.48 -4.33
CA TYR A 301 11.79 12.43 -5.21
C TYR A 301 11.22 13.85 -5.06
N GLU A 302 11.92 14.84 -5.62
CA GLU A 302 11.48 16.24 -5.55
C GLU A 302 10.12 16.48 -6.23
N ASP A 303 9.74 15.64 -7.17
CA ASP A 303 8.42 15.66 -7.82
C ASP A 303 7.31 14.96 -7.03
N GLY A 304 7.62 14.43 -5.85
CA GLY A 304 6.69 13.75 -4.95
C GLY A 304 6.52 12.25 -5.22
N SER A 305 7.06 11.70 -6.28
CA SER A 305 6.96 10.27 -6.59
C SER A 305 7.90 9.43 -5.71
N ASN A 306 7.55 8.16 -5.47
CA ASN A 306 8.32 7.26 -4.61
C ASN A 306 9.42 6.54 -5.38
N PHE A 307 10.61 6.40 -4.78
CA PHE A 307 11.82 5.84 -5.39
C PHE A 307 11.75 4.33 -5.68
N GLU A 308 10.79 3.60 -5.12
CA GLU A 308 10.66 2.16 -5.32
C GLU A 308 10.15 1.77 -6.71
N GLY A 309 9.75 2.75 -7.52
CA GLY A 309 9.40 2.54 -8.93
C GLY A 309 8.07 1.78 -9.14
N SER A 310 7.20 1.76 -8.13
CA SER A 310 5.88 1.15 -8.17
C SER A 310 4.81 2.15 -7.71
N THR A 311 3.69 2.18 -8.41
CA THR A 311 2.54 3.03 -8.06
C THR A 311 1.83 2.54 -6.79
N ALA A 312 1.79 1.23 -6.54
CA ALA A 312 1.22 0.65 -5.34
C ALA A 312 2.08 0.91 -4.09
N TYR A 313 3.41 0.83 -4.22
CA TYR A 313 4.33 1.14 -3.12
C TYR A 313 4.42 2.64 -2.85
N HIS A 314 4.25 3.49 -3.87
CA HIS A 314 4.04 4.92 -3.63
C HIS A 314 2.84 5.17 -2.71
N ARG A 315 1.70 4.54 -3.00
CA ARG A 315 0.48 4.62 -2.18
C ARG A 315 0.75 4.22 -0.73
N LEU A 316 1.32 3.02 -0.51
CA LEU A 316 1.60 2.48 0.82
C LEU A 316 2.52 3.42 1.63
N SER A 317 3.62 3.88 1.01
CA SER A 317 4.59 4.75 1.66
C SER A 317 4.01 6.14 1.96
N ALA A 318 3.25 6.71 1.05
CA ALA A 318 2.59 8.00 1.26
C ALA A 318 1.52 7.93 2.36
N GLU A 319 0.72 6.86 2.44
CA GLU A 319 -0.23 6.66 3.56
C GLU A 319 0.49 6.71 4.92
N MET A 320 1.60 5.99 5.07
CA MET A 320 2.39 6.03 6.29
C MET A 320 2.84 7.44 6.65
N VAL A 321 3.28 8.22 5.67
CA VAL A 321 3.69 9.63 5.87
C VAL A 321 2.50 10.48 6.30
N PHE A 322 1.36 10.41 5.60
CA PHE A 322 0.18 11.25 5.91
C PHE A 322 -0.38 10.97 7.30
N PHE A 323 -0.57 9.69 7.66
CA PHE A 323 -1.14 9.34 8.95
C PHE A 323 -0.20 9.64 10.12
N SER A 324 1.11 9.38 9.97
CA SER A 324 2.09 9.71 11.01
C SER A 324 2.22 11.21 11.21
N THR A 325 2.22 11.99 10.11
CA THR A 325 2.27 13.45 10.19
C THR A 325 1.04 14.00 10.91
N ALA A 326 -0.15 13.53 10.56
CA ALA A 326 -1.39 13.96 11.22
C ALA A 326 -1.35 13.66 12.73
N LEU A 327 -0.94 12.44 13.10
CA LEU A 327 -0.80 12.03 14.50
C LEU A 327 0.18 12.93 15.27
N ILE A 328 1.34 13.20 14.70
CA ILE A 328 2.40 14.00 15.35
C ILE A 328 1.99 15.47 15.48
N LEU A 329 1.33 16.04 14.47
CA LEU A 329 0.80 17.40 14.53
C LEU A 329 -0.26 17.56 15.63
N GLY A 330 -1.09 16.55 15.86
CA GLY A 330 -2.15 16.58 16.88
C GLY A 330 -1.69 16.22 18.28
N LEU A 331 -0.39 16.01 18.53
CA LEU A 331 0.13 15.71 19.86
C LEU A 331 -0.16 16.86 20.84
N PRO A 332 -0.55 16.58 22.11
CA PRO A 332 -0.73 17.59 23.13
C PRO A 332 0.52 18.47 23.32
N LEU A 333 0.31 19.77 23.57
CA LEU A 333 1.39 20.72 23.78
C LEU A 333 2.41 20.27 24.83
N GLY A 334 1.95 19.64 25.93
CA GLY A 334 2.83 19.11 26.96
C GLY A 334 3.81 18.04 26.45
N ILE A 335 3.42 17.21 25.46
CA ILE A 335 4.32 16.25 24.81
C ILE A 335 5.26 16.99 23.86
N GLN A 336 4.75 17.92 23.06
CA GLN A 336 5.57 18.72 22.16
C GLN A 336 6.66 19.51 22.93
N ASP A 337 6.29 20.12 24.07
CA ASP A 337 7.24 20.83 24.93
C ASP A 337 8.33 19.94 25.53
N LYS A 338 7.98 18.71 25.90
CA LYS A 338 8.96 17.71 26.32
C LYS A 338 9.94 17.37 25.21
N LEU A 339 9.42 17.11 24.00
CA LEU A 339 10.25 16.80 22.83
C LEU A 339 11.20 17.93 22.45
N LYS A 340 10.80 19.21 22.66
CA LYS A 340 11.65 20.38 22.41
C LYS A 340 12.77 20.54 23.46
N LYS A 341 12.45 20.27 24.74
CA LYS A 341 13.32 20.61 25.88
C LYS A 341 14.25 19.48 26.28
N ASN A 342 13.83 18.25 26.05
CA ASN A 342 14.56 17.08 26.50
C ASN A 342 15.53 16.59 25.41
N LYS A 343 16.80 16.49 25.78
CA LYS A 343 17.75 15.68 25.02
C LYS A 343 17.37 14.23 25.21
N TYR A 344 16.88 13.58 24.14
CA TYR A 344 16.58 12.16 24.23
C TYR A 344 17.87 11.36 24.06
N LYS A 345 17.96 10.28 24.85
CA LYS A 345 19.02 9.31 24.73
C LYS A 345 18.91 8.58 23.42
N GLU A 346 20.04 8.30 22.78
CA GLU A 346 20.12 7.40 21.67
C GLU A 346 19.31 6.14 21.94
N LEU A 347 18.50 5.74 20.95
CA LEU A 347 18.13 4.34 20.87
C LEU A 347 19.41 3.57 20.60
N ILE A 348 19.93 2.86 21.61
CA ILE A 348 21.13 2.05 21.47
C ILE A 348 20.80 0.90 20.51
N ILE A 349 21.06 1.14 19.24
CA ILE A 349 20.89 0.16 18.20
C ILE A 349 22.29 -0.28 17.79
N GLU A 350 22.70 -1.47 18.23
CA GLU A 350 23.97 -2.09 17.86
C GLU A 350 23.94 -2.56 16.39
N LYS A 351 23.67 -1.66 15.45
CA LYS A 351 23.77 -1.92 14.01
C LYS A 351 24.89 -1.07 13.42
N LYS A 352 25.86 -1.73 12.79
CA LYS A 352 26.97 -1.07 12.11
C LYS A 352 26.46 -0.07 11.07
N GLY A 353 26.83 1.19 11.19
CA GLY A 353 26.44 2.28 10.27
C GLY A 353 25.04 2.88 10.54
N PHE A 354 24.38 2.49 11.63
CA PHE A 354 23.16 3.17 12.05
C PHE A 354 23.51 4.63 12.45
N PRO A 355 22.76 5.62 11.94
CA PRO A 355 23.03 7.01 12.30
C PRO A 355 22.75 7.24 13.79
N THR A 356 23.78 7.58 14.53
CA THR A 356 23.65 8.06 15.91
C THR A 356 23.30 9.54 15.83
N GLN A 357 22.06 9.91 16.08
CA GLN A 357 21.66 11.31 16.19
C GLN A 357 21.39 11.61 17.66
N GLU A 358 22.39 12.15 18.32
CA GLU A 358 22.20 12.85 19.60
C GLU A 358 21.72 14.27 19.33
N GLY A 359 20.64 14.69 19.97
CA GLY A 359 20.22 16.07 19.86
C GLY A 359 18.82 16.36 20.38
N TYR A 360 18.46 17.62 20.23
CA TYR A 360 17.09 18.09 20.45
C TYR A 360 16.33 18.02 19.13
N LEU A 361 15.02 17.68 19.19
CA LEU A 361 14.16 17.83 18.03
C LEU A 361 14.07 19.30 17.63
N GLN A 362 14.36 19.56 16.38
CA GLN A 362 14.17 20.90 15.82
C GLN A 362 12.69 21.12 15.51
N PHE A 363 12.18 22.29 15.90
CA PHE A 363 10.82 22.72 15.59
C PHE A 363 10.85 23.94 14.69
N TYR A 364 9.87 24.02 13.78
CA TYR A 364 9.72 25.06 12.78
C TYR A 364 8.35 25.71 12.91
N SER A 365 8.25 26.99 12.59
CA SER A 365 6.95 27.66 12.50
C SER A 365 6.09 27.00 11.42
N LEU A 366 4.86 26.63 11.80
CA LEU A 366 3.89 26.19 10.82
C LEU A 366 3.53 27.35 9.89
N PRO A 367 3.43 27.12 8.58
CA PRO A 367 3.01 28.13 7.65
C PRO A 367 1.50 28.40 7.82
N ASN A 368 1.14 29.33 8.70
CA ASN A 368 -0.22 29.73 9.01
C ASN A 368 -0.38 31.23 8.81
N ASN A 369 -1.31 31.63 7.93
CA ASN A 369 -1.61 33.06 7.68
C ASN A 369 -2.67 33.67 8.60
N PHE A 370 -3.30 32.92 9.53
CA PHE A 370 -4.51 33.40 10.24
C PHE A 370 -4.53 33.24 11.76
N SER A 371 -3.47 32.69 12.37
CA SER A 371 -3.42 32.55 13.83
C SER A 371 -2.47 33.57 14.44
N SER A 372 -2.92 34.29 15.47
CA SER A 372 -2.09 35.19 16.27
C SER A 372 -1.05 34.46 17.12
N THR A 373 -1.15 33.13 17.24
CA THR A 373 -0.16 32.28 17.90
C THR A 373 0.58 31.48 16.84
N GLN A 374 1.90 31.66 16.76
CA GLN A 374 2.76 30.83 15.93
C GLN A 374 2.70 29.38 16.45
N GLN A 375 2.01 28.53 15.72
CA GLN A 375 2.11 27.08 15.95
C GLN A 375 3.43 26.57 15.36
N GLU A 376 4.06 25.67 16.08
CA GLU A 376 5.31 25.05 15.66
C GLU A 376 5.10 23.55 15.42
N SER A 377 5.89 22.99 14.53
CA SER A 377 5.91 21.55 14.24
C SER A 377 7.34 21.04 14.06
N PRO A 378 7.61 19.75 14.25
CA PRO A 378 8.93 19.19 13.99
C PRO A 378 9.23 19.01 12.50
N PHE A 379 8.32 19.39 11.62
CA PHE A 379 8.44 19.19 10.16
C PHE A 379 8.86 20.50 9.47
N PRO A 380 9.95 20.48 8.68
CA PRO A 380 10.39 21.64 7.90
C PRO A 380 9.43 21.91 6.73
N LYS A 381 9.47 23.12 6.17
CA LYS A 381 8.59 23.56 5.09
C LYS A 381 8.63 22.61 3.89
N TRP A 382 9.82 22.19 3.43
CA TRP A 382 9.99 21.31 2.28
C TRP A 382 9.30 19.93 2.46
N TYR A 383 9.15 19.48 3.70
CA TYR A 383 8.46 18.22 4.02
C TYR A 383 6.98 18.28 3.64
N PHE A 384 6.31 19.38 3.99
CA PHE A 384 4.92 19.59 3.62
C PHE A 384 4.75 19.79 2.11
N GLU A 385 5.66 20.52 1.47
CA GLU A 385 5.70 20.67 0.02
C GLU A 385 5.81 19.30 -0.67
N ARG A 386 6.65 18.41 -0.14
CA ARG A 386 6.79 17.04 -0.65
C ARG A 386 5.50 16.24 -0.49
N MET A 387 4.78 16.39 0.63
CA MET A 387 3.50 15.71 0.84
C MET A 387 2.41 16.19 -0.14
N GLU A 388 2.35 17.48 -0.42
CA GLU A 388 1.43 17.99 -1.45
C GLU A 388 1.72 17.36 -2.82
N LEU A 389 2.99 17.25 -3.19
CA LEU A 389 3.43 16.63 -4.44
C LEU A 389 3.15 15.12 -4.49
N MET A 390 3.21 14.40 -3.36
CA MET A 390 2.79 12.99 -3.30
C MET A 390 1.33 12.80 -3.70
N ALA A 391 0.45 13.69 -3.25
CA ALA A 391 -0.97 13.65 -3.59
C ALA A 391 -1.22 14.08 -5.05
N GLU A 392 -0.50 15.10 -5.53
CA GLU A 392 -0.56 15.52 -6.93
C GLU A 392 -0.13 14.40 -7.88
N PHE A 393 0.91 13.63 -7.52
CA PHE A 393 1.31 12.46 -8.30
C PHE A 393 0.15 11.49 -8.50
N ILE A 394 -0.59 11.16 -7.44
CA ILE A 394 -1.78 10.28 -7.54
C ILE A 394 -2.86 10.90 -8.42
N MET A 395 -3.12 12.20 -8.29
CA MET A 395 -4.12 12.89 -9.12
C MET A 395 -3.78 12.80 -10.60
N ASP A 396 -2.51 13.05 -10.93
CA ASP A 396 -2.04 13.12 -12.30
C ASP A 396 -2.01 11.74 -12.97
N ILE A 397 -1.63 10.68 -12.22
CA ILE A 397 -1.55 9.31 -12.77
C ILE A 397 -2.89 8.59 -12.83
N THR A 398 -3.93 9.10 -12.16
CA THR A 398 -5.24 8.42 -12.12
C THR A 398 -5.90 8.42 -13.50
N LYS A 399 -6.24 7.24 -13.98
CA LYS A 399 -6.95 7.01 -15.25
C LYS A 399 -8.39 7.53 -15.20
N PRO A 400 -9.04 7.76 -16.34
CA PRO A 400 -10.45 8.20 -16.40
C PRO A 400 -11.45 7.29 -15.67
N ASN A 401 -11.11 6.02 -15.46
CA ASN A 401 -11.94 5.08 -14.70
C ASN A 401 -11.71 5.11 -13.18
N GLY A 402 -10.86 6.01 -12.68
CA GLY A 402 -10.53 6.17 -11.27
C GLY A 402 -9.44 5.24 -10.73
N ASN A 403 -8.84 4.39 -11.56
CA ASN A 403 -7.75 3.50 -11.20
C ASN A 403 -6.38 4.14 -11.49
N ILE A 404 -5.37 3.80 -10.71
CA ILE A 404 -3.99 4.12 -11.06
C ILE A 404 -3.43 3.12 -12.08
N PRO A 405 -2.43 3.50 -12.91
CA PRO A 405 -1.71 2.55 -13.76
C PRO A 405 -0.91 1.56 -12.90
N GLN A 406 -0.76 0.34 -13.41
CA GLN A 406 -0.03 -0.72 -12.71
C GLN A 406 1.43 -0.74 -13.11
N ILE A 407 2.23 0.15 -12.52
CA ILE A 407 3.68 0.22 -12.76
C ILE A 407 4.39 -0.48 -11.60
N GLY A 408 5.26 -1.44 -11.92
CA GLY A 408 5.97 -2.25 -10.95
C GLY A 408 5.06 -3.15 -10.14
N ASP A 409 5.58 -3.68 -9.06
CA ASP A 409 4.88 -4.62 -8.18
C ASP A 409 3.63 -4.00 -7.51
N ASN A 410 2.57 -4.79 -7.41
CA ASN A 410 1.36 -4.47 -6.63
C ASN A 410 1.01 -5.65 -5.73
N ASP A 411 1.13 -5.47 -4.42
CA ASP A 411 0.81 -6.48 -3.41
C ASP A 411 -0.45 -6.15 -2.60
N ASN A 412 -1.31 -5.25 -3.09
CA ASN A 412 -2.48 -4.72 -2.40
C ASN A 412 -2.14 -4.01 -1.08
N GLY A 413 -0.87 -3.75 -0.82
CA GLY A 413 -0.37 -3.17 0.43
C GLY A 413 -1.01 -1.83 0.75
N ARG A 414 -1.51 -1.73 1.98
CA ARG A 414 -2.09 -0.52 2.58
C ARG A 414 -1.59 -0.39 4.01
N PHE A 415 -1.49 0.84 4.49
CA PHE A 415 -1.24 1.07 5.91
C PHE A 415 -2.54 1.01 6.71
N PHE A 416 -3.54 1.76 6.28
CA PHE A 416 -4.92 1.65 6.77
C PHE A 416 -5.89 1.39 5.62
N LYS A 417 -6.92 0.59 5.88
CA LYS A 417 -8.05 0.38 4.97
C LYS A 417 -9.33 0.93 5.62
N LEU A 418 -9.40 2.26 5.80
CA LEU A 418 -10.53 2.86 6.50
C LEU A 418 -11.81 2.85 5.66
N TYR A 419 -11.67 3.12 4.37
CA TYR A 419 -12.78 3.17 3.41
C TYR A 419 -12.42 2.48 2.10
N PRO A 420 -12.34 1.14 2.09
CA PRO A 420 -12.12 0.39 0.86
C PRO A 420 -13.26 0.60 -0.15
N ASN A 421 -12.90 0.73 -1.41
CA ASN A 421 -13.88 0.84 -2.49
C ASN A 421 -14.35 -0.54 -2.91
N TYR A 422 -15.51 -0.98 -2.39
CA TYR A 422 -16.11 -2.24 -2.75
C TYR A 422 -17.05 -2.13 -3.95
N HIS A 423 -16.88 -3.01 -4.90
CA HIS A 423 -17.75 -3.22 -6.04
C HIS A 423 -18.72 -4.36 -5.71
N ARG A 424 -20.02 -4.10 -5.74
CA ARG A 424 -21.04 -5.13 -5.55
C ARG A 424 -21.30 -5.83 -6.87
N THR A 425 -21.22 -7.15 -6.88
CA THR A 425 -21.55 -8.04 -7.98
C THR A 425 -22.27 -9.27 -7.44
N SER A 426 -22.72 -10.21 -8.27
CA SER A 426 -23.19 -11.51 -7.80
C SER A 426 -22.04 -12.52 -7.74
N VAL A 427 -22.20 -13.56 -6.93
CA VAL A 427 -21.27 -14.71 -6.90
C VAL A 427 -21.10 -15.32 -8.28
N LEU A 428 -22.19 -15.44 -9.05
CA LEU A 428 -22.15 -15.95 -10.43
C LEU A 428 -21.23 -15.08 -11.33
N GLN A 429 -21.38 -13.75 -11.25
CA GLN A 429 -20.53 -12.83 -12.03
C GLN A 429 -19.08 -12.86 -11.57
N ALA A 430 -18.84 -13.00 -10.27
CA ALA A 430 -17.48 -13.16 -9.74
C ALA A 430 -16.81 -14.44 -10.26
N LYS A 431 -17.55 -15.56 -10.31
CA LYS A 431 -17.09 -16.84 -10.90
C LYS A 431 -16.74 -16.71 -12.39
N GLN A 432 -17.51 -15.91 -13.12
CA GLN A 432 -17.25 -15.66 -14.54
C GLN A 432 -16.03 -14.78 -14.77
N LYS A 433 -15.85 -13.76 -13.89
CA LYS A 433 -14.76 -12.80 -14.01
C LYS A 433 -13.41 -13.39 -13.56
N TYR A 434 -13.38 -13.99 -12.38
CA TYR A 434 -12.13 -14.43 -11.75
C TYR A 434 -11.92 -15.93 -11.97
N VAL A 435 -10.85 -16.27 -12.67
CA VAL A 435 -10.57 -17.68 -13.07
C VAL A 435 -9.89 -18.49 -11.98
N ASN A 436 -9.25 -17.83 -10.98
CA ASN A 436 -8.47 -18.49 -9.94
C ASN A 436 -8.99 -18.30 -8.52
N LEU A 437 -9.94 -17.39 -8.30
CA LEU A 437 -10.54 -17.20 -6.98
C LEU A 437 -11.57 -18.32 -6.69
N ARG A 438 -11.58 -18.79 -5.44
CA ARG A 438 -12.44 -19.90 -5.01
C ARG A 438 -13.17 -19.66 -3.69
N GLY A 439 -13.00 -18.51 -3.06
CA GLY A 439 -13.68 -18.16 -1.83
C GLY A 439 -15.20 -18.06 -1.95
N TYR A 440 -15.70 -17.97 -3.16
CA TYR A 440 -17.14 -17.97 -3.46
C TYR A 440 -17.75 -19.36 -3.69
N ASP A 441 -16.97 -20.45 -3.77
CA ASP A 441 -17.51 -21.79 -4.08
C ASP A 441 -18.51 -22.31 -3.04
N SER A 442 -18.41 -21.82 -1.79
CA SER A 442 -19.36 -22.15 -0.72
C SER A 442 -20.55 -21.20 -0.62
N LEU A 443 -20.65 -20.24 -1.53
CA LEU A 443 -21.72 -19.25 -1.60
C LEU A 443 -22.68 -19.59 -2.75
N SER A 444 -23.98 -19.29 -2.58
CA SER A 444 -24.93 -19.46 -3.68
C SER A 444 -24.77 -18.38 -4.74
N ASP A 445 -25.05 -18.72 -5.99
CA ASP A 445 -24.78 -17.88 -7.17
C ASP A 445 -25.51 -16.53 -7.17
N ASP A 446 -26.66 -16.45 -6.50
CA ASP A 446 -27.49 -15.25 -6.35
C ASP A 446 -27.04 -14.32 -5.21
N MET A 447 -26.15 -14.78 -4.34
CA MET A 447 -25.64 -13.94 -3.26
C MET A 447 -24.80 -12.76 -3.78
N ASP A 448 -24.84 -11.67 -3.00
CA ASP A 448 -23.96 -10.53 -3.22
C ASP A 448 -22.50 -10.93 -2.96
N TYR A 449 -21.63 -10.52 -3.88
CA TYR A 449 -20.18 -10.61 -3.75
C TYR A 449 -19.59 -9.20 -3.79
N HIS A 450 -18.76 -8.90 -2.82
CA HIS A 450 -18.10 -7.58 -2.71
C HIS A 450 -16.62 -7.75 -3.04
N VAL A 451 -16.19 -7.08 -4.12
CA VAL A 451 -14.80 -7.08 -4.59
C VAL A 451 -14.17 -5.74 -4.25
N GLU A 452 -13.04 -5.73 -3.56
CA GLU A 452 -12.26 -4.51 -3.30
C GLU A 452 -11.57 -4.05 -4.59
N ASN A 453 -11.69 -2.76 -4.91
CA ASN A 453 -10.89 -2.15 -5.97
C ASN A 453 -9.53 -1.71 -5.41
N HIS A 454 -8.51 -2.52 -5.63
CA HIS A 454 -7.15 -2.29 -5.12
C HIS A 454 -6.38 -1.19 -5.88
N LEU A 455 -6.90 -0.70 -7.01
CA LEU A 455 -6.27 0.36 -7.82
C LEU A 455 -6.82 1.75 -7.52
N ASP A 456 -7.81 1.86 -6.64
CA ASP A 456 -8.35 3.14 -6.18
C ASP A 456 -7.46 3.78 -5.11
N CYS A 457 -6.94 4.98 -5.40
CA CYS A 457 -6.07 5.73 -4.50
C CYS A 457 -6.66 7.08 -4.03
N ARG A 458 -7.97 7.30 -4.22
CA ARG A 458 -8.65 8.56 -3.84
C ARG A 458 -8.53 8.89 -2.35
N HIS A 459 -8.43 7.88 -1.49
CA HIS A 459 -8.22 8.04 -0.05
C HIS A 459 -6.97 8.87 0.28
N LEU A 460 -5.88 8.73 -0.49
CA LEU A 460 -4.65 9.49 -0.27
C LEU A 460 -4.84 10.99 -0.56
N VAL A 461 -5.53 11.31 -1.66
CA VAL A 461 -5.88 12.72 -1.99
C VAL A 461 -6.85 13.29 -0.95
N SER A 462 -7.74 12.44 -0.41
CA SER A 462 -8.65 12.83 0.67
C SER A 462 -7.90 13.14 1.97
N ALA A 463 -6.89 12.34 2.32
CA ALA A 463 -6.00 12.60 3.45
C ALA A 463 -5.21 13.92 3.26
N ALA A 464 -4.71 14.16 2.04
CA ALA A 464 -4.04 15.41 1.70
C ALA A 464 -5.01 16.62 1.79
N TYR A 465 -6.23 16.48 1.26
CA TYR A 465 -7.24 17.53 1.40
C TYR A 465 -7.56 17.86 2.86
N ALA A 466 -7.59 16.85 3.72
CA ALA A 466 -7.79 17.05 5.15
C ALA A 466 -6.70 17.91 5.80
N LEU A 467 -5.43 17.73 5.43
CA LEU A 467 -4.32 18.50 5.99
C LEU A 467 -4.16 19.88 5.35
N PHE A 468 -4.22 19.95 4.02
CA PHE A 468 -3.86 21.17 3.27
C PHE A 468 -5.04 22.05 2.87
N GLY A 469 -6.27 21.53 2.85
CA GLY A 469 -7.47 22.28 2.50
C GLY A 469 -7.50 22.82 1.06
N ARG A 470 -6.64 22.32 0.17
CA ARG A 470 -6.48 22.80 -1.21
C ARG A 470 -7.76 22.62 -2.03
N SER A 471 -8.16 23.67 -2.72
CA SER A 471 -9.39 23.68 -3.52
C SER A 471 -9.32 22.74 -4.74
N ASP A 472 -8.16 22.55 -5.34
CA ASP A 472 -7.94 21.64 -6.47
C ASP A 472 -8.07 20.17 -6.05
N PHE A 473 -7.57 19.77 -4.88
CA PHE A 473 -7.81 18.43 -4.30
C PHE A 473 -9.32 18.20 -4.12
N LYS A 474 -10.01 19.19 -3.60
CA LYS A 474 -11.49 19.15 -3.43
C LYS A 474 -12.23 18.98 -4.75
N VAL A 475 -11.84 19.74 -5.77
CA VAL A 475 -12.44 19.67 -7.11
C VAL A 475 -12.20 18.32 -7.74
N TRP A 476 -10.97 17.81 -7.65
CA TRP A 476 -10.61 16.50 -8.18
C TRP A 476 -11.40 15.36 -7.51
N LEU A 477 -11.49 15.36 -6.17
CA LEU A 477 -12.26 14.37 -5.42
C LEU A 477 -13.75 14.38 -5.80
N LYS A 478 -14.32 15.56 -6.09
CA LYS A 478 -15.71 15.69 -6.56
C LYS A 478 -15.91 15.08 -7.95
N LYS A 479 -14.95 15.27 -8.82
CA LYS A 479 -15.01 14.76 -10.20
C LYS A 479 -14.93 13.24 -10.23
N GLU A 480 -13.98 12.68 -9.46
CA GLU A 480 -13.71 11.24 -9.43
C GLU A 480 -14.70 10.45 -8.57
N SER A 481 -15.45 11.10 -7.70
CA SER A 481 -16.49 10.48 -6.88
C SER A 481 -17.69 11.38 -6.73
N PRO A 482 -18.86 11.02 -7.26
CA PRO A 482 -20.11 11.67 -6.92
C PRO A 482 -20.53 11.43 -5.45
N ARG A 483 -19.86 10.50 -4.74
CA ARG A 483 -19.98 10.30 -3.31
C ARG A 483 -19.22 11.40 -2.56
N LYS A 484 -19.58 11.64 -1.31
CA LYS A 484 -19.04 12.76 -0.51
C LYS A 484 -17.50 12.81 -0.53
N ILE A 485 -16.97 14.04 -0.59
CA ILE A 485 -15.54 14.36 -0.52
C ILE A 485 -14.97 14.00 0.84
N ASP A 486 -15.77 14.16 1.88
CA ASP A 486 -15.43 13.89 3.26
C ASP A 486 -15.68 12.41 3.52
N ASN A 487 -14.67 11.57 3.23
CA ASN A 487 -14.67 10.14 3.54
C ASN A 487 -13.99 9.89 4.91
N GLN A 488 -13.91 8.64 5.34
CA GLN A 488 -13.33 8.27 6.64
C GLN A 488 -11.87 8.71 6.76
N ASP A 489 -11.08 8.62 5.69
CA ASP A 489 -9.67 9.06 5.71
C ASP A 489 -9.59 10.57 6.01
N TYR A 490 -10.46 11.38 5.40
CA TYR A 490 -10.58 12.82 5.71
C TYR A 490 -10.88 13.07 7.20
N PHE A 491 -11.91 12.41 7.72
CA PHE A 491 -12.33 12.61 9.11
C PHE A 491 -11.27 12.16 10.10
N VAL A 492 -10.65 11.02 9.87
CA VAL A 492 -9.61 10.48 10.76
C VAL A 492 -8.37 11.37 10.74
N ILE A 493 -7.90 11.80 9.57
CA ILE A 493 -6.75 12.72 9.44
C ILE A 493 -7.03 14.05 10.13
N LYS A 494 -8.22 14.64 9.90
CA LYS A 494 -8.64 15.88 10.59
C LYS A 494 -8.65 15.70 12.10
N SER A 495 -9.15 14.58 12.57
CA SER A 495 -9.22 14.29 14.00
C SER A 495 -7.83 14.08 14.61
N LEU A 496 -6.98 13.26 13.99
CA LEU A 496 -5.61 13.01 14.44
C LEU A 496 -4.78 14.30 14.48
N SER A 497 -4.91 15.15 13.47
CA SER A 497 -4.19 16.46 13.42
C SER A 497 -4.80 17.53 14.32
N ASN A 498 -5.79 17.21 15.14
CA ASN A 498 -6.52 18.15 15.97
C ASN A 498 -7.06 19.35 15.17
N ASN A 499 -7.55 19.11 13.95
CA ASN A 499 -8.02 20.10 12.99
C ASN A 499 -6.97 21.13 12.54
N ILE A 500 -5.69 20.88 12.78
CA ILE A 500 -4.62 21.71 12.21
C ILE A 500 -4.77 21.70 10.69
N SER A 501 -4.72 22.87 10.08
CA SER A 501 -4.67 23.05 8.63
C SER A 501 -3.36 23.72 8.27
N ILE A 502 -2.66 23.11 7.33
CA ILE A 502 -1.41 23.63 6.78
C ILE A 502 -1.78 24.39 5.51
N HIS A 503 -1.39 25.67 5.42
CA HIS A 503 -1.65 26.41 4.19
C HIS A 503 -0.82 25.85 3.05
N ALA A 504 -1.45 25.69 1.89
CA ALA A 504 -0.81 25.25 0.67
C ALA A 504 0.48 26.03 0.41
N GLN A 505 1.56 25.30 0.26
CA GLN A 505 2.89 25.85 0.00
C GLN A 505 3.13 26.01 -1.50
N HIS A 506 2.45 25.20 -2.30
CA HIS A 506 2.47 25.28 -3.75
C HIS A 506 1.15 25.87 -4.28
N SER A 507 1.29 26.84 -5.17
CA SER A 507 0.18 27.17 -6.06
C SER A 507 -0.12 25.94 -6.92
N PRO A 508 -1.40 25.62 -7.21
CA PRO A 508 -1.74 24.56 -8.15
C PRO A 508 -0.84 24.66 -9.35
N SER A 509 -0.10 23.63 -9.67
CA SER A 509 0.96 23.73 -10.65
C SER A 509 0.40 23.83 -12.07
N THR A 510 -0.09 25.01 -12.41
CA THR A 510 -0.07 25.44 -13.83
C THR A 510 1.36 25.48 -14.37
N SER A 511 2.36 25.29 -13.51
CA SER A 511 3.79 25.33 -13.82
C SER A 511 4.41 23.98 -14.17
N LYS A 512 3.82 22.83 -13.78
CA LYS A 512 4.39 21.52 -14.15
C LYS A 512 4.44 21.29 -15.66
N THR A 513 3.55 21.94 -16.41
CA THR A 513 3.62 21.95 -17.89
C THR A 513 4.67 22.89 -18.45
N LYS A 514 5.30 23.76 -17.65
CA LYS A 514 6.19 24.82 -18.17
C LYS A 514 7.64 24.78 -17.69
N SER A 515 7.98 24.12 -16.59
CA SER A 515 9.23 24.52 -15.93
C SER A 515 10.36 23.51 -15.87
N LEU A 516 10.18 22.23 -16.19
CA LEU A 516 11.24 21.25 -15.96
C LEU A 516 12.02 20.81 -17.19
N TYR A 517 11.55 21.09 -18.38
CA TYR A 517 12.33 20.79 -19.59
C TYR A 517 12.26 21.93 -20.59
N SER A 518 13.38 22.62 -20.77
CA SER A 518 13.68 23.20 -22.07
C SER A 518 13.48 22.09 -23.08
N ILE A 519 12.57 22.26 -24.03
CA ILE A 519 12.34 21.35 -25.14
C ILE A 519 13.68 21.16 -25.83
N ILE A 520 14.38 20.07 -25.54
CA ILE A 520 15.64 19.75 -26.21
C ILE A 520 15.25 19.03 -27.49
N GLY A 521 15.01 19.78 -28.52
CA GLY A 521 14.63 19.33 -29.85
C GLY A 521 13.48 20.16 -30.41
N SER A 522 13.66 20.64 -31.63
CA SER A 522 12.61 21.34 -32.34
C SER A 522 11.57 20.34 -32.86
N GLU A 523 10.31 20.78 -33.03
CA GLU A 523 9.27 20.04 -33.76
C GLU A 523 9.80 19.49 -35.10
N LYS A 524 10.66 20.24 -35.76
CA LYS A 524 11.33 19.87 -37.01
C LYS A 524 12.22 18.64 -36.87
N GLU A 525 12.96 18.51 -35.76
CA GLU A 525 13.82 17.33 -35.50
C GLU A 525 12.99 16.10 -35.14
N PHE A 526 11.92 16.29 -34.36
CA PHE A 526 10.98 15.23 -34.05
C PHE A 526 10.30 14.69 -35.33
N ASN A 527 9.81 15.58 -36.20
CA ASN A 527 9.23 15.23 -37.49
C ASN A 527 10.24 14.54 -38.42
N LYS A 528 11.49 14.99 -38.39
CA LYS A 528 12.58 14.34 -39.17
C LYS A 528 12.85 12.93 -38.66
N ALA A 529 12.77 12.69 -37.36
CA ALA A 529 12.90 11.36 -36.75
C ALA A 529 11.75 10.45 -37.20
N ILE A 530 10.49 10.91 -37.14
CA ILE A 530 9.33 10.17 -37.64
C ILE A 530 9.52 9.78 -39.09
N LEU A 531 9.80 10.74 -39.97
CA LEU A 531 10.00 10.49 -41.41
C LEU A 531 11.15 9.50 -41.68
N SER A 532 12.20 9.53 -40.87
CA SER A 532 13.32 8.59 -40.99
C SER A 532 12.91 7.15 -40.67
N ILE A 533 12.02 7.00 -39.69
CA ILE A 533 11.51 5.68 -39.27
C ILE A 533 10.49 5.14 -40.25
N GLU A 534 9.55 5.97 -40.68
CA GLU A 534 8.56 5.61 -41.71
C GLU A 534 9.19 5.17 -43.02
N LYS A 535 10.34 5.76 -43.34
CA LYS A 535 11.12 5.37 -44.54
C LYS A 535 11.90 4.07 -44.40
N LYS A 536 12.27 3.71 -43.15
CA LYS A 536 13.11 2.53 -42.89
C LYS A 536 12.34 1.26 -42.57
N ASN A 537 11.15 1.38 -42.01
CA ASN A 537 10.36 0.26 -41.51
C ASN A 537 8.89 0.42 -41.89
N ASN A 538 8.48 -0.16 -42.99
CA ASN A 538 7.09 -0.11 -43.46
C ASN A 538 6.08 -0.83 -42.51
N ASN A 539 6.52 -1.52 -41.44
CA ASN A 539 5.65 -2.49 -40.75
C ASN A 539 5.57 -2.34 -39.21
N CYS A 540 6.00 -1.22 -38.64
CA CYS A 540 6.03 -1.09 -37.16
C CYS A 540 5.34 0.16 -36.63
N VAL A 541 4.15 0.49 -37.13
CA VAL A 541 3.36 1.62 -36.64
C VAL A 541 2.02 1.10 -36.16
N LEU A 542 1.77 1.20 -34.84
CA LEU A 542 0.43 0.97 -34.28
C LEU A 542 -0.31 2.31 -34.29
N LEU A 543 -1.48 2.33 -34.90
CA LEU A 543 -2.34 3.50 -35.01
C LEU A 543 -3.60 3.32 -34.17
N PHE A 544 -3.84 4.25 -33.27
CA PHE A 544 -5.06 4.33 -32.48
C PHE A 544 -5.76 5.66 -32.75
N LYS A 545 -7.09 5.63 -32.86
CA LYS A 545 -7.89 6.83 -33.14
C LYS A 545 -9.01 6.98 -32.11
N SER A 546 -9.23 8.20 -31.64
CA SER A 546 -10.44 8.54 -30.89
C SER A 546 -11.62 8.72 -31.83
N SER A 547 -12.76 8.17 -31.45
CA SER A 547 -14.03 8.34 -32.18
C SER A 547 -14.67 9.71 -31.93
N ILE A 548 -14.25 10.42 -30.89
CA ILE A 548 -14.78 11.74 -30.55
C ILE A 548 -14.20 12.76 -31.53
N LYS A 549 -14.98 13.15 -32.52
CA LYS A 549 -14.63 14.30 -33.38
C LYS A 549 -14.58 15.54 -32.52
N SER A 550 -13.40 15.99 -32.19
CA SER A 550 -13.19 17.29 -31.52
C SER A 550 -13.57 18.40 -32.50
N ASN A 551 -14.82 18.85 -32.45
CA ASN A 551 -15.26 20.03 -33.19
C ASN A 551 -14.82 21.34 -32.53
N LYS A 552 -13.95 21.29 -31.52
CA LYS A 552 -13.45 22.47 -30.81
C LYS A 552 -11.92 22.45 -30.78
N PRO A 553 -11.27 23.58 -31.18
CA PRO A 553 -9.81 23.72 -31.17
C PRO A 553 -9.19 23.70 -29.75
N ASN A 554 -9.91 23.28 -28.73
CA ASN A 554 -9.52 23.39 -27.33
C ASN A 554 -9.30 22.05 -26.60
N ASP A 555 -9.23 20.92 -27.30
CA ASP A 555 -8.86 19.64 -26.66
C ASP A 555 -7.33 19.52 -26.60
N LYS A 556 -6.71 20.41 -25.80
CA LYS A 556 -5.27 20.42 -25.58
C LYS A 556 -4.87 19.18 -24.82
N ILE A 557 -3.90 18.46 -25.35
CA ILE A 557 -3.20 17.40 -24.62
C ILE A 557 -2.31 18.06 -23.57
N SER A 558 -2.48 17.65 -22.33
CA SER A 558 -1.63 18.02 -21.20
C SER A 558 -0.54 16.96 -21.03
N LEU A 559 0.69 17.39 -20.82
CA LEU A 559 1.82 16.51 -20.50
C LEU A 559 2.14 16.64 -19.01
N TYR A 560 2.12 15.50 -18.29
CA TYR A 560 2.65 15.40 -16.95
C TYR A 560 3.92 14.57 -17.00
N SER A 561 4.97 15.06 -16.35
CA SER A 561 6.30 14.44 -16.39
C SER A 561 6.81 14.17 -14.99
N TYR A 562 7.16 12.91 -14.73
CA TYR A 562 7.80 12.43 -13.51
C TYR A 562 9.13 11.74 -13.89
N PRO A 563 10.16 12.51 -14.23
CA PRO A 563 11.36 11.96 -14.83
C PRO A 563 12.18 11.09 -13.89
N ASP A 564 12.19 11.39 -12.60
CA ASP A 564 12.92 10.60 -11.61
C ASP A 564 12.22 9.25 -11.39
N PHE A 565 10.88 9.23 -11.38
CA PHE A 565 10.11 8.00 -11.39
C PHE A 565 10.14 7.30 -12.76
N GLY A 566 10.32 8.07 -13.82
CA GLY A 566 10.31 7.60 -15.20
C GLY A 566 8.91 7.38 -15.76
N LEU A 567 7.98 8.30 -15.53
CA LEU A 567 6.62 8.24 -16.03
C LEU A 567 6.25 9.52 -16.76
N TYR A 568 5.68 9.37 -17.94
CA TYR A 568 5.20 10.47 -18.77
C TYR A 568 3.75 10.21 -19.17
N LEU A 569 2.89 11.20 -18.96
CA LEU A 569 1.45 11.07 -19.16
C LEU A 569 0.99 12.12 -20.18
N PHE A 570 0.31 11.67 -21.21
CA PHE A 570 -0.36 12.53 -22.20
C PHE A 570 -1.86 12.40 -21.98
N VAL A 571 -2.49 13.45 -21.52
CA VAL A 571 -3.88 13.43 -21.08
C VAL A 571 -4.71 14.51 -21.78
N SER A 572 -5.83 14.12 -22.35
CA SER A 572 -6.90 14.98 -22.84
C SER A 572 -8.25 14.48 -22.33
N LYS A 573 -9.36 15.02 -22.83
CA LYS A 573 -10.69 14.50 -22.48
C LYS A 573 -10.94 13.09 -23.02
N SER A 574 -10.36 12.78 -24.18
CA SER A 574 -10.59 11.51 -24.88
C SER A 574 -9.42 10.55 -24.78
N ILE A 575 -8.25 11.02 -24.40
CA ILE A 575 -7.02 10.24 -24.41
C ILE A 575 -6.35 10.31 -23.04
N TYR A 576 -5.97 9.16 -22.52
CA TYR A 576 -5.00 9.00 -21.44
C TYR A 576 -3.95 7.99 -21.93
N LEU A 577 -2.70 8.45 -22.04
CA LEU A 577 -1.56 7.61 -22.43
C LEU A 577 -0.47 7.77 -21.38
N ALA A 578 -0.14 6.70 -20.68
CA ALA A 578 0.98 6.60 -19.75
C ALA A 578 2.13 5.86 -20.42
N VAL A 579 3.35 6.40 -20.30
CA VAL A 579 4.56 5.82 -20.87
C VAL A 579 5.61 5.67 -19.79
N ARG A 580 6.05 4.46 -19.54
CA ARG A 580 7.13 4.14 -18.62
C ARG A 580 8.48 4.38 -19.32
N CYS A 581 9.33 5.24 -18.74
CA CYS A 581 10.66 5.53 -19.27
C CYS A 581 11.61 5.89 -18.12
N TRP A 582 12.07 4.88 -17.40
CA TRP A 582 12.88 5.05 -16.21
C TRP A 582 14.33 5.42 -16.57
N PRO A 583 14.92 6.47 -15.93
CA PRO A 583 16.24 6.99 -16.31
C PRO A 583 17.43 6.23 -15.69
N GLY A 584 17.22 5.16 -14.93
CA GLY A 584 18.30 4.44 -14.27
C GLY A 584 18.92 5.18 -13.08
N LYS A 585 18.24 6.20 -12.53
CA LYS A 585 18.76 7.04 -11.46
C LYS A 585 18.67 6.36 -10.09
N LYS A 586 19.72 6.48 -9.29
CA LYS A 586 19.71 6.03 -7.89
C LYS A 586 19.17 7.14 -6.96
N PRO A 587 18.54 6.81 -5.80
CA PRO A 587 18.30 5.47 -5.30
C PRO A 587 17.14 4.76 -6.01
N TYR A 588 17.17 3.43 -6.08
CA TYR A 588 16.08 2.58 -6.59
C TYR A 588 16.06 1.22 -5.90
N VAL A 589 14.90 0.60 -5.88
CA VAL A 589 14.70 -0.75 -5.31
C VAL A 589 14.32 -1.71 -6.44
N LYS A 590 15.27 -2.54 -6.85
CA LYS A 590 15.06 -3.52 -7.93
C LYS A 590 13.96 -4.54 -7.65
N SER A 591 13.70 -4.82 -6.37
CA SER A 591 12.73 -5.84 -5.96
C SER A 591 11.30 -5.57 -6.44
N HIS A 592 10.94 -4.28 -6.62
CA HIS A 592 9.60 -3.86 -6.99
C HIS A 592 9.46 -3.40 -8.44
N MET A 593 10.55 -3.29 -9.17
CA MET A 593 10.53 -2.87 -10.56
C MET A 593 10.29 -4.07 -11.50
N HIS A 594 9.59 -3.83 -12.60
CA HIS A 594 9.39 -4.78 -13.70
C HIS A 594 10.31 -4.46 -14.88
N LEU A 595 10.36 -5.35 -15.86
CA LEU A 595 11.01 -5.09 -17.16
C LEU A 595 10.04 -4.34 -18.08
N ASP A 596 9.53 -3.23 -17.58
CA ASP A 596 8.46 -2.42 -18.17
C ASP A 596 8.95 -1.17 -18.92
N GLN A 597 10.22 -1.12 -19.25
CA GLN A 597 10.81 0.01 -19.95
C GLN A 597 10.14 0.24 -21.32
N PHE A 598 9.68 1.46 -21.57
CA PHE A 598 8.84 1.84 -22.72
C PHE A 598 7.48 1.13 -22.79
N SER A 599 7.02 0.54 -21.71
CA SER A 599 5.64 0.07 -21.66
C SER A 599 4.66 1.23 -21.68
N VAL A 600 3.48 0.95 -22.22
CA VAL A 600 2.40 1.94 -22.30
C VAL A 600 1.10 1.39 -21.73
N GLU A 601 0.32 2.27 -21.08
CA GLU A 601 -1.10 2.06 -20.83
C GLU A 601 -1.89 3.13 -21.58
N LEU A 602 -2.96 2.74 -22.25
CA LEU A 602 -3.74 3.58 -23.12
C LEU A 602 -5.23 3.46 -22.85
N VAL A 603 -5.89 4.59 -22.61
CA VAL A 603 -7.34 4.70 -22.53
C VAL A 603 -7.80 5.68 -23.60
N ILE A 604 -8.76 5.29 -24.41
CA ILE A 604 -9.39 6.13 -25.44
C ILE A 604 -10.89 6.15 -25.23
N ASP A 605 -11.50 7.33 -25.21
CA ASP A 605 -12.93 7.53 -25.05
C ASP A 605 -13.51 6.77 -23.83
N GLY A 606 -12.72 6.70 -22.74
CA GLY A 606 -13.06 6.02 -21.49
C GLY A 606 -12.89 4.49 -21.54
N LYS A 607 -12.45 3.91 -22.64
CA LYS A 607 -12.16 2.48 -22.76
C LYS A 607 -10.67 2.22 -22.60
N GLU A 608 -10.31 1.25 -21.76
CA GLU A 608 -8.94 0.75 -21.69
C GLU A 608 -8.63 -0.05 -22.96
N ILE A 609 -7.66 0.43 -23.73
CA ILE A 609 -7.19 -0.19 -24.98
C ILE A 609 -5.94 -1.03 -24.69
N ILE A 610 -5.03 -0.49 -23.88
CA ILE A 610 -3.83 -1.17 -23.44
C ILE A 610 -3.75 -1.01 -21.94
N SER A 611 -3.67 -2.12 -21.22
CA SER A 611 -3.53 -2.18 -19.76
C SER A 611 -2.36 -3.05 -19.39
N ASP A 612 -1.65 -2.68 -18.33
CA ASP A 612 -0.61 -3.53 -17.77
C ASP A 612 -1.23 -4.74 -17.06
N PRO A 613 -0.66 -5.95 -17.19
CA PRO A 613 -1.21 -7.16 -16.58
C PRO A 613 -1.04 -7.23 -15.05
N GLY A 614 -0.32 -6.29 -14.44
CA GLY A 614 -0.07 -6.27 -12.99
C GLY A 614 1.04 -7.23 -12.55
N SER A 615 0.98 -7.69 -11.29
CA SER A 615 2.06 -8.46 -10.65
C SER A 615 1.71 -9.89 -10.32
N TYR A 616 0.46 -10.20 -10.20
CA TYR A 616 -0.14 -11.47 -9.76
C TYR A 616 0.33 -11.89 -8.36
N ILE A 617 1.55 -12.43 -8.21
CA ILE A 617 2.07 -13.02 -6.96
C ILE A 617 3.57 -12.77 -6.79
N TYR A 618 4.09 -13.09 -5.60
CA TYR A 618 5.52 -12.97 -5.31
C TYR A 618 6.18 -14.34 -5.05
N THR A 619 6.43 -14.65 -3.77
CA THR A 619 7.27 -15.77 -3.35
C THR A 619 6.71 -17.17 -3.58
N PRO A 620 5.37 -17.43 -3.52
CA PRO A 620 4.86 -18.80 -3.54
C PRO A 620 5.08 -19.52 -4.88
N ALA A 621 5.14 -18.76 -5.99
CA ALA A 621 5.38 -19.34 -7.31
C ALA A 621 6.27 -18.40 -8.15
N PRO A 622 7.60 -18.49 -8.02
CA PRO A 622 8.55 -17.60 -8.70
C PRO A 622 8.42 -17.58 -10.22
N LEU A 623 8.06 -18.70 -10.85
CA LEU A 623 7.86 -18.78 -12.30
C LEU A 623 6.61 -18.01 -12.74
N GLU A 624 5.52 -18.10 -11.96
CA GLU A 624 4.31 -17.32 -12.24
C GLU A 624 4.58 -15.81 -12.03
N ARG A 625 5.29 -15.44 -10.97
CA ARG A 625 5.73 -14.05 -10.77
C ARG A 625 6.53 -13.54 -11.97
N TRP A 626 7.46 -14.34 -12.48
CA TRP A 626 8.29 -13.95 -13.62
C TRP A 626 7.47 -13.62 -14.86
N LYS A 627 6.41 -14.38 -15.14
CA LYS A 627 5.52 -14.12 -16.29
C LYS A 627 4.98 -12.70 -16.29
N TYR A 628 4.68 -12.14 -15.10
CA TYR A 628 4.15 -10.79 -14.95
C TYR A 628 5.22 -9.69 -14.86
N ARG A 629 6.45 -10.04 -14.51
CA ARG A 629 7.57 -9.10 -14.42
C ARG A 629 8.40 -8.99 -15.69
N SER A 630 8.31 -9.99 -16.54
CA SER A 630 9.12 -10.05 -17.77
C SER A 630 8.66 -9.02 -18.79
N ASN A 631 9.55 -8.72 -19.71
CA ASN A 631 9.26 -7.82 -20.82
C ASN A 631 8.07 -8.31 -21.69
N GLU A 632 7.86 -9.61 -21.80
CA GLU A 632 6.76 -10.20 -22.56
C GLU A 632 5.39 -9.89 -21.96
N ALA A 633 5.31 -9.58 -20.66
CA ALA A 633 4.07 -9.23 -19.99
C ALA A 633 3.58 -7.82 -20.35
N HIS A 634 4.50 -6.92 -20.64
CA HIS A 634 4.23 -5.50 -20.82
C HIS A 634 4.11 -5.15 -22.29
N PHE A 635 3.19 -4.25 -22.61
CA PHE A 635 3.10 -3.67 -23.96
C PHE A 635 4.28 -2.71 -24.19
N SER A 636 5.42 -3.26 -24.49
CA SER A 636 6.72 -2.58 -24.53
C SER A 636 7.49 -2.91 -25.82
N SER A 637 8.46 -2.05 -26.14
CA SER A 637 9.38 -2.23 -27.29
C SER A 637 10.68 -2.96 -26.96
N MET A 638 10.84 -3.49 -25.72
CA MET A 638 12.11 -4.06 -25.25
C MET A 638 12.46 -5.47 -25.76
N VAL A 639 13.74 -5.80 -25.64
CA VAL A 639 14.28 -7.12 -25.96
C VAL A 639 13.92 -8.13 -24.88
N ASP A 640 13.61 -9.37 -25.27
CA ASP A 640 13.36 -10.46 -24.35
C ASP A 640 14.62 -10.82 -23.55
N VAL A 641 14.49 -10.88 -22.24
CA VAL A 641 15.52 -11.33 -21.30
C VAL A 641 14.97 -12.51 -20.52
N ASP A 642 15.63 -13.67 -20.62
CA ASP A 642 15.21 -14.83 -19.86
C ASP A 642 15.50 -14.71 -18.34
N ILE A 643 14.85 -15.57 -17.54
CA ILE A 643 14.92 -15.51 -16.06
C ILE A 643 16.32 -15.79 -15.51
N GLU A 644 17.16 -16.57 -16.22
CA GLU A 644 18.53 -16.89 -15.75
C GLU A 644 19.48 -15.73 -16.02
N ASN A 645 19.31 -15.09 -17.16
CA ASN A 645 20.07 -13.89 -17.51
C ASN A 645 19.65 -12.68 -16.66
N TRP A 646 18.38 -12.59 -16.24
CA TRP A 646 17.92 -11.58 -15.30
C TRP A 646 18.72 -11.54 -13.99
N LYS A 647 19.08 -12.72 -13.44
CA LYS A 647 19.88 -12.80 -12.20
C LYS A 647 21.35 -12.40 -12.41
N LYS A 648 21.87 -12.51 -13.62
CA LYS A 648 23.27 -12.23 -13.99
C LYS A 648 23.43 -10.81 -14.55
N LEU A 649 22.47 -10.35 -15.34
CA LEU A 649 22.44 -8.99 -15.86
C LEU A 649 21.85 -8.09 -14.78
N ASP A 650 22.50 -6.98 -14.51
CA ASP A 650 21.84 -5.84 -13.88
C ASP A 650 21.08 -5.08 -14.99
N PRO A 651 19.82 -5.43 -15.30
CA PRO A 651 19.10 -4.84 -16.43
C PRO A 651 18.84 -3.36 -16.23
N PHE A 652 19.02 -2.87 -14.97
CA PHE A 652 18.89 -1.46 -14.62
C PHE A 652 20.24 -0.77 -14.42
N GLY A 653 21.30 -1.49 -14.10
CA GLY A 653 22.65 -0.94 -13.88
C GLY A 653 23.50 -0.83 -15.14
N ALA A 654 23.24 -1.66 -16.15
CA ALA A 654 23.97 -1.68 -17.44
C ALA A 654 23.31 -0.82 -18.51
N VAL A 655 22.20 -0.17 -18.21
CA VAL A 655 21.38 0.57 -19.17
C VAL A 655 21.82 2.03 -19.22
N THR A 656 22.33 2.47 -20.36
CA THR A 656 22.53 3.89 -20.64
C THR A 656 21.30 4.42 -21.37
N LEU A 657 20.40 5.07 -20.61
CA LEU A 657 19.30 5.80 -21.21
C LEU A 657 19.83 7.11 -21.79
N LYS A 658 19.67 7.29 -23.09
CA LYS A 658 19.68 8.66 -23.63
C LYS A 658 18.38 9.34 -23.18
N PRO A 659 18.42 10.62 -22.80
CA PRO A 659 17.27 11.30 -22.24
C PRO A 659 16.03 11.12 -23.12
N ALA A 660 14.89 10.79 -22.48
CA ALA A 660 13.60 10.90 -23.13
C ALA A 660 13.34 12.39 -23.42
N TYR A 661 12.81 12.68 -24.58
CA TYR A 661 12.46 14.05 -24.97
C TYR A 661 10.93 14.15 -25.08
N PRO A 662 10.21 14.45 -23.99
CA PRO A 662 8.79 14.68 -24.08
C PRO A 662 8.52 15.97 -24.85
N SER A 663 7.59 15.94 -25.77
CA SER A 663 7.07 17.09 -26.46
C SER A 663 5.55 17.05 -26.47
N TYR A 664 4.93 18.17 -26.81
CA TYR A 664 3.45 18.20 -26.93
C TYR A 664 2.92 17.28 -28.05
N PHE A 665 3.77 16.77 -28.87
CA PHE A 665 3.45 15.91 -30.01
C PHE A 665 3.88 14.44 -29.78
N GLY A 666 4.55 14.15 -28.69
CA GLY A 666 4.93 12.79 -28.35
C GLY A 666 6.17 12.67 -27.50
N LEU A 667 6.68 11.47 -27.42
CA LEU A 667 7.86 11.08 -26.65
C LEU A 667 8.86 10.41 -27.60
N ARG A 668 10.13 10.72 -27.41
CA ARG A 668 11.25 10.00 -28.00
C ARG A 668 12.15 9.49 -26.90
N GLY A 669 12.31 8.20 -26.81
CA GLY A 669 13.24 7.55 -25.91
C GLY A 669 14.22 6.67 -26.68
N PHE A 670 15.42 6.55 -26.19
CA PHE A 670 16.43 5.62 -26.69
C PHE A 670 16.98 4.81 -25.55
N PHE A 671 17.04 3.51 -25.76
CA PHE A 671 17.57 2.56 -24.82
C PHE A 671 18.76 1.85 -25.47
N SER A 672 19.93 1.85 -24.82
CA SER A 672 21.05 1.02 -25.19
C SER A 672 21.49 0.17 -23.99
N SER A 673 21.62 -1.12 -24.19
CA SER A 673 22.25 -2.02 -23.23
C SER A 673 23.71 -2.16 -23.58
N VAL A 674 24.60 -1.98 -22.61
CA VAL A 674 26.04 -2.27 -22.75
C VAL A 674 26.30 -3.53 -21.95
N GLY A 675 26.28 -4.66 -22.63
CA GLY A 675 26.60 -5.96 -22.03
C GLY A 675 27.31 -6.85 -23.07
N GLY A 676 28.65 -6.95 -22.99
CA GLY A 676 29.45 -7.73 -23.94
C GLY A 676 29.56 -7.06 -25.32
N ASP A 677 29.97 -7.83 -26.33
CA ASP A 677 30.24 -7.35 -27.69
C ASP A 677 29.00 -7.01 -28.54
N LEU A 678 27.81 -6.94 -27.92
CA LEU A 678 26.55 -6.66 -28.60
C LEU A 678 25.91 -5.40 -28.05
N GLU A 679 25.92 -4.34 -28.87
CA GLU A 679 25.12 -3.12 -28.64
C GLU A 679 23.68 -3.37 -29.11
N TYR A 680 22.74 -3.58 -28.15
CA TYR A 680 21.33 -3.58 -28.44
C TYR A 680 20.77 -2.20 -28.21
N GLY A 681 20.35 -1.53 -29.26
CA GLY A 681 19.68 -0.24 -29.17
C GLY A 681 18.25 -0.34 -29.68
N ARG A 682 17.29 0.05 -28.86
CA ARG A 682 15.91 0.29 -29.30
C ARG A 682 15.46 1.68 -28.90
N TYR A 683 14.57 2.24 -29.65
CA TYR A 683 13.97 3.53 -29.32
C TYR A 683 12.46 3.45 -29.48
N CYS A 684 11.77 4.15 -28.58
CA CYS A 684 10.35 4.37 -28.64
C CYS A 684 10.12 5.79 -29.17
N LEU A 685 9.26 5.93 -30.14
CA LEU A 685 8.76 7.20 -30.61
C LEU A 685 7.25 7.18 -30.62
N ILE A 686 6.65 8.14 -29.95
CA ILE A 686 5.20 8.27 -29.85
C ILE A 686 4.82 9.61 -30.46
N SER A 687 3.87 9.58 -31.38
CA SER A 687 3.29 10.78 -31.98
C SER A 687 1.81 10.85 -31.62
N ILE A 688 1.37 12.02 -31.17
CA ILE A 688 -0.03 12.28 -30.85
C ILE A 688 -0.45 13.53 -31.64
N ARG A 689 -1.31 13.36 -32.64
CA ARG A 689 -1.83 14.45 -33.45
C ARG A 689 -3.27 14.21 -33.85
N ASP A 690 -4.09 15.23 -33.84
CA ASP A 690 -5.45 15.23 -34.41
C ASP A 690 -6.30 14.02 -33.89
N ASN A 691 -6.19 13.68 -32.62
CA ASN A 691 -6.82 12.51 -32.00
C ASN A 691 -6.27 11.14 -32.48
N GLU A 692 -5.15 11.13 -33.16
CA GLU A 692 -4.43 9.93 -33.53
C GLU A 692 -3.19 9.74 -32.64
N ILE A 693 -2.98 8.50 -32.18
CA ILE A 693 -1.79 8.08 -31.45
C ILE A 693 -1.04 7.09 -32.35
N LYS A 694 0.20 7.39 -32.68
CA LYS A 694 1.10 6.49 -33.42
C LYS A 694 2.23 6.05 -32.52
N LEU A 695 2.36 4.75 -32.32
CA LEU A 695 3.44 4.12 -31.58
C LEU A 695 4.45 3.51 -32.57
N TYR A 696 5.66 4.05 -32.58
CA TYR A 696 6.76 3.57 -33.46
C TYR A 696 7.79 2.82 -32.62
N GLY A 697 8.34 1.73 -33.15
CA GLY A 697 9.35 0.90 -32.47
C GLY A 697 8.78 -0.17 -31.57
N PHE A 698 7.47 -0.31 -31.54
CA PHE A 698 6.80 -1.46 -30.98
C PHE A 698 6.86 -2.56 -32.03
N ALA A 699 7.85 -3.45 -31.93
CA ALA A 699 8.06 -4.49 -32.90
C ALA A 699 6.80 -5.38 -33.00
N GLN A 700 6.20 -5.42 -34.17
CA GLN A 700 5.40 -6.56 -34.56
C GLN A 700 6.40 -7.67 -34.90
N ASP A 701 6.50 -8.64 -34.03
CA ASP A 701 7.09 -9.91 -34.41
C ASP A 701 6.02 -10.65 -35.20
N HIS A 702 6.11 -10.60 -36.53
CA HIS A 702 5.12 -11.16 -37.44
C HIS A 702 4.87 -12.66 -37.25
N ASN A 703 5.70 -13.34 -36.44
CA ASN A 703 5.59 -14.78 -36.25
C ASN A 703 4.82 -15.21 -34.97
N HIS A 704 4.52 -14.31 -34.01
CA HIS A 704 3.80 -14.67 -32.80
C HIS A 704 3.09 -13.46 -32.15
N PRO A 705 1.96 -12.96 -32.72
CA PRO A 705 1.16 -11.93 -32.04
C PRO A 705 0.59 -12.43 -30.72
N ASP A 706 0.40 -13.74 -30.53
CA ASP A 706 -0.21 -14.35 -29.36
C ASP A 706 0.73 -14.59 -28.18
N LYS A 707 2.03 -14.41 -28.33
CA LYS A 707 3.01 -14.70 -27.25
C LYS A 707 3.29 -13.53 -26.33
N ARG A 708 2.93 -12.29 -26.67
CA ARG A 708 3.30 -11.10 -25.92
C ARG A 708 2.44 -10.78 -24.71
N PHE A 709 1.29 -11.39 -24.59
CA PHE A 709 0.40 -11.20 -23.47
C PHE A 709 0.16 -12.54 -22.80
N ILE A 710 0.15 -12.56 -21.48
CA ILE A 710 -0.24 -13.73 -20.68
C ILE A 710 -1.70 -14.05 -20.99
N GLY A 711 -1.97 -14.55 -22.22
CA GLY A 711 -3.26 -15.08 -22.65
C GLY A 711 -4.48 -14.29 -22.20
N ASN A 712 -4.55 -12.98 -22.43
CA ASN A 712 -5.65 -12.11 -22.02
C ASN A 712 -5.95 -12.09 -20.51
N LYS A 713 -5.01 -12.45 -19.66
CA LYS A 713 -5.18 -12.48 -18.21
C LYS A 713 -4.56 -11.26 -17.56
N ILE A 714 -5.33 -10.57 -16.74
CA ILE A 714 -4.90 -9.40 -15.96
C ILE A 714 -5.04 -9.72 -14.48
N SER A 715 -4.04 -9.31 -13.69
CA SER A 715 -4.10 -9.29 -12.24
C SER A 715 -4.37 -7.85 -11.79
N ASP A 716 -5.61 -7.54 -11.44
CA ASP A 716 -6.04 -6.24 -10.90
C ASP A 716 -5.76 -6.09 -9.40
N GLY A 717 -5.11 -7.07 -8.80
CA GLY A 717 -4.69 -7.13 -7.43
C GLY A 717 -3.90 -8.40 -7.14
N TYR A 718 -3.18 -8.47 -6.01
CA TYR A 718 -2.36 -9.61 -5.65
C TYR A 718 -3.19 -10.89 -5.55
N GLY A 719 -2.74 -11.94 -6.20
CA GLY A 719 -3.36 -13.27 -6.20
C GLY A 719 -4.64 -13.41 -7.02
N SER A 720 -5.15 -12.34 -7.64
CA SER A 720 -6.35 -12.37 -8.48
C SER A 720 -6.00 -12.41 -9.95
N ILE A 721 -6.68 -13.24 -10.73
CA ILE A 721 -6.58 -13.25 -12.19
C ILE A 721 -7.97 -13.11 -12.77
N SER A 722 -8.16 -12.11 -13.62
CA SER A 722 -9.36 -11.94 -14.43
C SER A 722 -9.06 -12.09 -15.92
N ASN A 723 -10.04 -12.52 -16.70
CA ASN A 723 -9.96 -12.48 -18.15
C ASN A 723 -10.09 -11.01 -18.61
N ASN A 724 -9.17 -10.55 -19.45
CA ASN A 724 -9.32 -9.26 -20.11
C ASN A 724 -10.27 -9.40 -21.30
N LEU A 725 -11.45 -8.80 -21.18
CA LEU A 725 -12.44 -8.78 -22.25
C LEU A 725 -12.26 -7.58 -23.21
N SER A 726 -11.24 -6.74 -22.97
CA SER A 726 -11.11 -5.45 -23.64
C SER A 726 -10.13 -5.40 -24.81
N PHE A 727 -9.43 -6.47 -25.16
CA PHE A 727 -8.70 -6.51 -26.42
C PHE A 727 -9.71 -6.66 -27.59
N ALA A 728 -10.26 -5.55 -28.04
CA ALA A 728 -10.82 -5.49 -29.35
C ALA A 728 -9.71 -5.85 -30.34
N THR A 729 -9.97 -6.83 -31.20
CA THR A 729 -9.14 -7.08 -32.38
C THR A 729 -8.79 -5.76 -33.02
N VAL A 730 -7.49 -5.45 -33.12
CA VAL A 730 -7.03 -4.36 -33.98
C VAL A 730 -7.39 -4.81 -35.37
N ASP A 731 -8.43 -4.22 -35.95
CA ASP A 731 -8.73 -4.45 -37.36
C ASP A 731 -7.49 -4.04 -38.15
N GLU A 732 -6.90 -5.01 -38.81
CA GLU A 732 -5.85 -4.81 -39.79
C GLU A 732 -6.52 -4.16 -41.00
N ASP A 733 -6.40 -2.84 -41.15
CA ASP A 733 -6.59 -2.09 -42.40
C ASP A 733 -5.26 -1.62 -42.95
#